data_8adc5eb8bf874ba75b1b38638e3f1c23
#
_entry.id   8adc5eb8bf874ba75b1b38638e3f1c23
#
_cell.length_a   1.000
_cell.length_b   1.000
_cell.length_c   1.000
_cell.angle_alpha   90.00
_cell.angle_beta   90.00
_cell.angle_gamma   90.00
#
_symmetry.space_group_name_H-M   'P 1'
#
loop_
_entity.id
_entity.type
_entity.pdbx_description
1 polymer ?
#
loop_
_entity_poly.entity_id
_entity_poly.type
_entity_poly.pdbx_seq_one_letter_code
_entity_poly.pdbx_strand_id
1 'polypeptide(L)'
;MGLPARLVRSQLNFFKPFVANCSLEVTRKGQDKLGELMEAIHKKDVIVRDYSFERFEGAWLIPRDERRSGVILYLHGGGYTCGDLDYAKGFGATLADECGIRVFCAAYRLAPESPYPAAVEDALEAYRYLLEKGYAPEQIVLCGESAGGGLICALCLRLKEMNMTMPAGLIAISPWTDLTCSGKTYEENREADPSLTEELLRFYADCYTGGLTSKEEPLVSPLFGDLTGFPPVLLFVGGDEILLDDTRRLHQKLLDAGCESKMIVAPERWHAYVLYYLNENMSDFDTINQFMTRVLSPARKLRWMRLDNAAKIYPAAKRRNWTNYFRLSATLTEPVDVQVLRAALDVTVRRFPSIAVRLRRGVFWYYLEEISKAPAIEEDKSYPLVHVPFDDVRRCAFRVLVYKNRLAVEFFHAVTDGTGGLIFLKTLTAEYLSQKYGIQIPAERGVLGRLEDPDPEELEDSFLRYAGQITASRKEQTAYHLSGTPEPDGFLDLTTLMLPVDAVKAKAKEFGVSVTEFIAAVMMKAISDLQTEKVPRRMRRRPVKVLLPVNLRGLFPSRTLRNFASYVTPEIDPRLGDYSLAEICKIVYYRMGLENDARMMAAKIATNVASERSAVLRAMPLFIKNIAMKAVFDLVGECKSCLCLSNLGLVQLPDAMAPYVARMDFIIGVQAKAPHNCGVVSWDGTMYINMIRNIREPELESHFYRVLHTLGLPVKVESNQRWT
;
A
#
# COMPACT_ATOMS: atom_id res chain seq x y z
N MET A 1 -16.27 -24.42 22.13
CA MET A 1 -15.88 -23.09 22.67
C MET A 1 -14.44 -23.13 23.16
N GLY A 2 -13.58 -22.22 22.68
CA GLY A 2 -12.19 -22.10 23.13
C GLY A 2 -12.06 -21.47 24.53
N LEU A 3 -10.84 -21.44 25.09
CA LEU A 3 -10.58 -20.91 26.42
C LEU A 3 -10.96 -19.42 26.57
N PRO A 4 -10.64 -18.50 25.63
CA PRO A 4 -11.04 -17.10 25.75
C PRO A 4 -12.55 -16.91 25.80
N ALA A 5 -13.31 -17.62 24.97
CA ALA A 5 -14.76 -17.54 24.95
C ALA A 5 -15.39 -18.09 26.23
N ARG A 6 -14.83 -19.14 26.82
CA ARG A 6 -15.29 -19.66 28.13
C ARG A 6 -15.08 -18.64 29.24
N LEU A 7 -13.95 -17.94 29.23
CA LEU A 7 -13.68 -16.88 30.20
C LEU A 7 -14.68 -15.74 30.12
N VAL A 8 -14.92 -15.24 28.89
CA VAL A 8 -15.90 -14.18 28.65
C VAL A 8 -17.30 -14.63 29.09
N ARG A 9 -17.73 -15.83 28.70
CA ARG A 9 -19.03 -16.38 29.12
C ARG A 9 -19.14 -16.46 30.65
N SER A 10 -18.09 -16.91 31.32
CA SER A 10 -18.06 -16.98 32.77
C SER A 10 -18.19 -15.60 33.44
N GLN A 11 -17.54 -14.59 32.85
CA GLN A 11 -17.66 -13.21 33.33
C GLN A 11 -19.08 -12.67 33.12
N LEU A 12 -19.67 -12.88 31.93
CA LEU A 12 -21.03 -12.47 31.64
C LEU A 12 -22.02 -13.08 32.62
N ASN A 13 -21.95 -14.41 32.85
CA ASN A 13 -22.79 -15.09 33.86
C ASN A 13 -22.63 -14.52 35.26
N PHE A 14 -21.39 -14.18 35.64
CA PHE A 14 -21.13 -13.61 36.98
C PHE A 14 -21.76 -12.22 37.12
N PHE A 15 -21.73 -11.40 36.09
CA PHE A 15 -22.26 -10.04 36.11
C PHE A 15 -23.75 -9.93 35.76
N LYS A 16 -24.37 -10.96 35.18
CA LYS A 16 -25.77 -10.95 34.71
C LYS A 16 -26.75 -10.47 35.81
N PRO A 17 -26.72 -10.98 37.08
CA PRO A 17 -27.64 -10.53 38.11
C PRO A 17 -27.41 -9.07 38.52
N PHE A 18 -26.15 -8.59 38.38
CA PHE A 18 -25.80 -7.22 38.69
C PHE A 18 -26.33 -6.26 37.63
N VAL A 19 -26.10 -6.56 36.33
CA VAL A 19 -26.55 -5.76 35.20
C VAL A 19 -28.09 -5.68 35.17
N ALA A 20 -28.79 -6.77 35.44
CA ALA A 20 -30.26 -6.81 35.50
C ALA A 20 -30.87 -5.88 36.55
N ASN A 21 -30.12 -5.50 37.58
CA ASN A 21 -30.59 -4.66 38.71
C ASN A 21 -29.90 -3.29 38.74
N CYS A 22 -29.06 -2.94 37.78
CA CYS A 22 -28.39 -1.63 37.70
C CYS A 22 -29.34 -0.55 37.20
N SER A 23 -29.09 0.70 37.59
CA SER A 23 -29.74 1.85 36.98
C SER A 23 -29.25 2.04 35.52
N LEU A 24 -30.08 2.61 34.67
CA LEU A 24 -29.71 2.94 33.28
C LEU A 24 -28.41 3.75 33.21
N GLU A 25 -28.19 4.70 34.10
CA GLU A 25 -26.99 5.53 34.15
C GLU A 25 -25.71 4.68 34.33
N VAL A 26 -25.73 3.67 35.21
CA VAL A 26 -24.58 2.78 35.41
C VAL A 26 -24.36 1.89 34.21
N THR A 27 -25.42 1.38 33.60
CA THR A 27 -25.35 0.53 32.40
C THR A 27 -24.79 1.34 31.20
N ARG A 28 -25.25 2.56 30.99
CA ARG A 28 -24.73 3.49 29.93
C ARG A 28 -23.23 3.70 30.11
N LYS A 29 -22.78 4.16 31.28
CA LYS A 29 -21.34 4.35 31.60
C LYS A 29 -20.48 3.10 31.40
N GLY A 30 -21.06 1.93 31.69
CA GLY A 30 -20.35 0.65 31.47
C GLY A 30 -20.15 0.33 30.00
N GLN A 31 -21.14 0.58 29.17
CA GLN A 31 -21.06 0.38 27.72
C GLN A 31 -20.10 1.38 27.05
N ASP A 32 -20.14 2.67 27.44
CA ASP A 32 -19.24 3.69 26.93
C ASP A 32 -17.78 3.33 27.20
N LYS A 33 -17.47 2.88 28.42
CA LYS A 33 -16.13 2.36 28.78
C LYS A 33 -15.69 1.17 27.93
N LEU A 34 -16.59 0.27 27.60
CA LEU A 34 -16.30 -0.86 26.72
C LEU A 34 -15.99 -0.38 25.30
N GLY A 35 -16.75 0.60 24.80
CA GLY A 35 -16.53 1.23 23.51
C GLY A 35 -15.15 1.88 23.40
N GLU A 36 -14.77 2.71 24.39
CA GLU A 36 -13.45 3.34 24.47
C GLU A 36 -12.30 2.32 24.40
N LEU A 37 -12.44 1.18 25.11
CA LEU A 37 -11.44 0.12 25.12
C LEU A 37 -11.32 -0.56 23.74
N MET A 38 -12.43 -0.81 23.08
CA MET A 38 -12.44 -1.41 21.74
C MET A 38 -11.88 -0.45 20.68
N GLU A 39 -12.24 0.82 20.73
CA GLU A 39 -11.66 1.85 19.85
C GLU A 39 -10.14 1.91 20.01
N ALA A 40 -9.64 1.86 21.25
CA ALA A 40 -8.22 1.92 21.55
C ALA A 40 -7.39 0.80 20.89
N ILE A 41 -7.99 -0.38 20.68
CA ILE A 41 -7.34 -1.51 19.98
C ILE A 41 -7.02 -1.14 18.53
N HIS A 42 -7.92 -0.42 17.86
CA HIS A 42 -7.83 -0.06 16.44
C HIS A 42 -7.28 1.36 16.18
N LYS A 43 -6.87 2.09 17.21
CA LYS A 43 -6.42 3.50 17.13
C LYS A 43 -5.31 3.75 16.10
N LYS A 44 -4.47 2.75 15.84
CA LYS A 44 -3.37 2.86 14.86
C LYS A 44 -3.84 2.67 13.42
N ASP A 45 -4.94 1.97 13.22
CA ASP A 45 -5.38 1.49 11.92
C ASP A 45 -6.64 2.21 11.41
N VAL A 46 -7.32 2.95 12.29
CA VAL A 46 -8.54 3.72 11.99
C VAL A 46 -8.37 5.19 12.37
N ILE A 47 -8.89 6.08 11.54
CA ILE A 47 -8.98 7.53 11.79
C ILE A 47 -10.43 7.83 12.17
N VAL A 48 -10.62 8.42 13.34
CA VAL A 48 -11.95 8.82 13.84
C VAL A 48 -12.16 10.32 13.57
N ARG A 49 -13.36 10.68 13.10
CA ARG A 49 -13.80 12.08 12.92
C ARG A 49 -15.23 12.22 13.37
N ASP A 50 -15.45 12.93 14.45
CA ASP A 50 -16.78 13.19 14.97
C ASP A 50 -17.55 14.12 14.03
N TYR A 51 -18.88 13.96 14.03
CA TYR A 51 -19.83 14.77 13.27
C TYR A 51 -21.07 15.02 14.13
N SER A 52 -21.55 16.27 14.18
CA SER A 52 -22.73 16.63 14.97
C SER A 52 -23.90 16.94 14.03
N PHE A 53 -25.01 16.27 14.25
CA PHE A 53 -26.32 16.66 13.72
C PHE A 53 -26.97 17.67 14.66
N GLU A 54 -28.12 18.16 14.32
CA GLU A 54 -28.88 19.11 15.18
C GLU A 54 -29.35 18.44 16.49
N ARG A 55 -29.66 17.12 16.43
CA ARG A 55 -30.34 16.40 17.52
C ARG A 55 -29.55 15.22 18.08
N PHE A 56 -28.55 14.75 17.40
CA PHE A 56 -27.72 13.61 17.79
C PHE A 56 -26.30 13.75 17.24
N GLU A 57 -25.42 12.86 17.61
CA GLU A 57 -24.03 12.86 17.20
C GLU A 57 -23.71 11.64 16.32
N GLY A 58 -22.67 11.73 15.53
CA GLY A 58 -22.16 10.63 14.73
C GLY A 58 -20.64 10.70 14.58
N ALA A 59 -20.05 9.66 14.04
CA ALA A 59 -18.61 9.62 13.76
C ALA A 59 -18.31 8.85 12.48
N TRP A 60 -17.36 9.36 11.73
CA TRP A 60 -16.69 8.67 10.66
C TRP A 60 -15.51 7.86 11.21
N LEU A 61 -15.49 6.59 10.89
CA LEU A 61 -14.37 5.70 11.15
C LEU A 61 -13.77 5.29 9.80
N ILE A 62 -12.58 5.80 9.52
CA ILE A 62 -11.94 5.71 8.21
C ILE A 62 -10.74 4.79 8.36
N PRO A 63 -10.76 3.57 7.79
CA PRO A 63 -9.63 2.68 7.86
C PRO A 63 -8.45 3.28 7.10
N ARG A 64 -7.25 3.17 7.65
CA ARG A 64 -6.02 3.59 6.94
C ARG A 64 -5.75 2.72 5.72
N ASP A 65 -6.19 1.46 5.77
CA ASP A 65 -6.16 0.50 4.68
C ASP A 65 -7.56 0.34 4.08
N GLU A 66 -8.06 1.37 3.39
CA GLU A 66 -9.36 1.32 2.72
C GLU A 66 -9.29 0.42 1.49
N ARG A 67 -9.96 -0.73 1.54
CA ARG A 67 -9.95 -1.78 0.53
C ARG A 67 -11.21 -1.82 -0.33
N ARG A 68 -12.27 -1.09 0.06
CA ARG A 68 -13.58 -1.09 -0.61
C ARG A 68 -14.12 0.31 -0.77
N SER A 69 -14.82 0.53 -1.88
CA SER A 69 -15.69 1.71 -2.06
C SER A 69 -17.05 1.44 -1.42
N GLY A 70 -17.67 2.46 -0.86
CA GLY A 70 -18.92 2.38 -0.14
C GLY A 70 -18.77 2.76 1.33
N VAL A 71 -19.84 2.55 2.09
CA VAL A 71 -19.91 2.90 3.51
C VAL A 71 -20.83 1.94 4.26
N ILE A 72 -20.46 1.60 5.49
CA ILE A 72 -21.37 0.96 6.44
C ILE A 72 -22.00 2.07 7.29
N LEU A 73 -23.34 2.13 7.33
CA LEU A 73 -24.08 2.86 8.36
C LEU A 73 -24.28 1.90 9.53
N TYR A 74 -23.61 2.20 10.64
CA TYR A 74 -23.69 1.37 11.83
C TYR A 74 -24.59 2.01 12.88
N LEU A 75 -25.59 1.25 13.32
CA LEU A 75 -26.53 1.58 14.39
C LEU A 75 -26.30 0.63 15.56
N HIS A 76 -25.91 1.18 16.70
CA HIS A 76 -25.52 0.40 17.87
C HIS A 76 -26.71 -0.24 18.60
N GLY A 77 -26.44 -1.24 19.44
CA GLY A 77 -27.39 -1.86 20.33
C GLY A 77 -27.60 -1.11 21.64
N GLY A 78 -28.12 -1.79 22.66
CA GLY A 78 -28.36 -1.23 23.99
C GLY A 78 -29.86 -1.04 24.30
N GLY A 79 -30.75 -1.80 23.67
CA GLY A 79 -32.19 -1.83 23.99
C GLY A 79 -32.90 -0.49 23.73
N TYR A 80 -32.40 0.35 22.83
CA TYR A 80 -32.86 1.74 22.58
C TYR A 80 -32.69 2.69 23.77
N THR A 81 -32.12 2.21 24.89
CA THR A 81 -32.00 2.98 26.14
C THR A 81 -30.55 3.25 26.55
N CYS A 82 -29.62 2.50 26.01
CA CYS A 82 -28.20 2.56 26.34
C CYS A 82 -27.33 2.63 25.06
N GLY A 83 -26.05 2.95 25.24
CA GLY A 83 -25.10 3.18 24.17
C GLY A 83 -25.05 4.66 23.76
N ASP A 84 -23.87 5.12 23.47
CA ASP A 84 -23.63 6.46 22.97
C ASP A 84 -22.66 6.43 21.78
N LEU A 85 -22.07 7.58 21.45
CA LEU A 85 -21.12 7.67 20.38
C LEU A 85 -19.82 6.87 20.64
N ASP A 86 -19.34 6.84 21.88
CA ASP A 86 -18.10 6.11 22.25
C ASP A 86 -18.32 4.60 22.18
N TYR A 87 -19.49 4.13 22.62
CA TYR A 87 -19.89 2.74 22.44
C TYR A 87 -19.97 2.36 20.96
N ALA A 88 -20.61 3.20 20.15
CA ALA A 88 -20.73 2.97 18.69
C ALA A 88 -19.39 2.97 17.98
N LYS A 89 -18.45 3.85 18.36
CA LYS A 89 -17.08 3.91 17.81
C LYS A 89 -16.32 2.62 18.04
N GLY A 90 -16.52 1.94 19.17
CA GLY A 90 -15.80 0.73 19.54
C GLY A 90 -15.92 -0.38 18.49
N PHE A 91 -17.13 -0.85 18.21
CA PHE A 91 -17.36 -1.87 17.19
C PHE A 91 -17.26 -1.32 15.77
N GLY A 92 -17.65 -0.05 15.57
CA GLY A 92 -17.44 0.63 14.29
C GLY A 92 -15.99 0.65 13.85
N ALA A 93 -15.03 0.83 14.79
CA ALA A 93 -13.59 0.77 14.49
C ALA A 93 -13.16 -0.65 14.07
N THR A 94 -13.67 -1.69 14.74
CA THR A 94 -13.44 -3.09 14.36
C THR A 94 -13.97 -3.36 12.94
N LEU A 95 -15.20 -2.93 12.63
CA LEU A 95 -15.76 -3.08 11.29
C LEU A 95 -14.94 -2.33 10.23
N ALA A 96 -14.50 -1.10 10.53
CA ALA A 96 -13.71 -0.32 9.60
C ALA A 96 -12.37 -0.98 9.27
N ASP A 97 -11.66 -1.49 10.27
CA ASP A 97 -10.36 -2.13 10.10
C ASP A 97 -10.47 -3.49 9.43
N GLU A 98 -11.29 -4.40 9.96
CA GLU A 98 -11.44 -5.75 9.45
C GLU A 98 -12.05 -5.80 8.04
N CYS A 99 -12.98 -4.90 7.76
CA CYS A 99 -13.64 -4.86 6.47
C CYS A 99 -12.96 -3.94 5.45
N GLY A 100 -12.05 -3.06 5.89
CA GLY A 100 -11.37 -2.11 5.02
C GLY A 100 -12.33 -1.17 4.28
N ILE A 101 -13.39 -0.74 4.95
CA ILE A 101 -14.43 0.15 4.42
C ILE A 101 -14.72 1.26 5.43
N ARG A 102 -15.14 2.42 4.96
CA ARG A 102 -15.59 3.49 5.84
C ARG A 102 -16.84 3.07 6.60
N VAL A 103 -16.88 3.42 7.88
CA VAL A 103 -18.05 3.24 8.73
C VAL A 103 -18.52 4.61 9.21
N PHE A 104 -19.80 4.86 9.13
CA PHE A 104 -20.44 5.98 9.79
C PHE A 104 -21.29 5.44 10.95
N CYS A 105 -20.92 5.79 12.17
CA CYS A 105 -21.68 5.48 13.38
C CYS A 105 -22.64 6.61 13.69
N ALA A 106 -23.91 6.28 13.97
CA ALA A 106 -24.90 7.24 14.42
C ALA A 106 -25.32 6.90 15.85
N ALA A 107 -25.06 7.82 16.79
CA ALA A 107 -25.51 7.74 18.18
C ALA A 107 -26.91 8.34 18.27
N TYR A 108 -27.91 7.58 17.83
CA TYR A 108 -29.30 8.01 17.80
C TYR A 108 -29.84 8.28 19.22
N ARG A 109 -30.85 9.16 19.31
CA ARG A 109 -31.48 9.54 20.60
C ARG A 109 -32.09 8.34 21.32
N LEU A 110 -31.87 8.27 22.63
CA LEU A 110 -32.22 7.16 23.48
C LEU A 110 -33.51 7.41 24.29
N ALA A 111 -34.23 6.33 24.57
CA ALA A 111 -35.32 6.30 25.52
C ALA A 111 -34.75 6.14 26.97
N PRO A 112 -35.51 6.56 27.99
CA PRO A 112 -36.85 7.12 27.93
C PRO A 112 -36.90 8.61 27.55
N GLU A 113 -35.76 9.31 27.45
CA GLU A 113 -35.67 10.73 27.17
C GLU A 113 -36.27 11.09 25.80
N SER A 114 -36.05 10.20 24.83
CA SER A 114 -36.55 10.34 23.45
C SER A 114 -37.10 8.99 22.96
N PRO A 115 -38.35 8.65 23.31
CA PRO A 115 -38.95 7.39 22.91
C PRO A 115 -39.23 7.36 21.39
N TYR A 116 -39.76 6.23 20.92
CA TYR A 116 -40.22 6.08 19.54
C TYR A 116 -41.10 7.31 19.11
N PRO A 117 -40.87 7.88 17.91
CA PRO A 117 -40.07 7.38 16.80
C PRO A 117 -38.64 7.97 16.69
N ALA A 118 -38.10 8.59 17.74
CA ALA A 118 -36.85 9.35 17.68
C ALA A 118 -35.68 8.59 17.05
N ALA A 119 -35.44 7.36 17.45
CA ALA A 119 -34.32 6.54 16.92
C ALA A 119 -34.50 6.23 15.42
N VAL A 120 -35.72 5.98 14.96
CA VAL A 120 -36.01 5.74 13.53
C VAL A 120 -35.81 7.01 12.70
N GLU A 121 -36.19 8.18 13.23
CA GLU A 121 -35.98 9.47 12.56
C GLU A 121 -34.49 9.79 12.43
N ASP A 122 -33.73 9.58 13.49
CA ASP A 122 -32.26 9.80 13.51
C ASP A 122 -31.52 8.84 12.56
N ALA A 123 -31.93 7.57 12.51
CA ALA A 123 -31.40 6.60 11.57
C ALA A 123 -31.70 7.00 10.12
N LEU A 124 -32.90 7.52 9.83
CA LEU A 124 -33.26 8.04 8.52
C LEU A 124 -32.45 9.30 8.18
N GLU A 125 -32.25 10.21 9.12
CA GLU A 125 -31.40 11.40 8.93
C GLU A 125 -29.97 11.03 8.64
N ALA A 126 -29.39 10.06 9.36
CA ALA A 126 -28.05 9.54 9.10
C ALA A 126 -27.94 8.89 7.70
N TYR A 127 -28.95 8.13 7.26
CA TYR A 127 -28.98 7.56 5.92
C TYR A 127 -29.03 8.64 4.83
N ARG A 128 -29.88 9.66 4.99
CA ARG A 128 -29.96 10.82 4.07
C ARG A 128 -28.65 11.60 4.01
N TYR A 129 -28.00 11.79 5.14
CA TYR A 129 -26.67 12.40 5.21
C TYR A 129 -25.65 11.67 4.34
N LEU A 130 -25.65 10.34 4.33
CA LEU A 130 -24.75 9.56 3.47
C LEU A 130 -25.08 9.77 1.97
N LEU A 131 -26.37 9.86 1.61
CA LEU A 131 -26.78 10.19 0.24
C LEU A 131 -26.30 11.60 -0.17
N GLU A 132 -26.41 12.59 0.72
CA GLU A 132 -25.91 13.97 0.52
C GLU A 132 -24.38 14.01 0.38
N LYS A 133 -23.66 13.10 1.04
CA LYS A 133 -22.21 12.91 0.89
C LYS A 133 -21.81 12.23 -0.43
N GLY A 134 -22.80 11.91 -1.28
CA GLY A 134 -22.59 11.37 -2.62
C GLY A 134 -22.49 9.84 -2.69
N TYR A 135 -22.84 9.11 -1.62
CA TYR A 135 -22.99 7.67 -1.69
C TYR A 135 -24.31 7.31 -2.38
N ALA A 136 -24.26 6.47 -3.39
CA ALA A 136 -25.48 5.88 -3.95
C ALA A 136 -26.06 4.83 -2.96
N PRO A 137 -27.37 4.57 -2.95
CA PRO A 137 -27.97 3.54 -2.09
C PRO A 137 -27.27 2.18 -2.20
N GLU A 138 -26.86 1.77 -3.40
CA GLU A 138 -26.14 0.53 -3.69
C GLU A 138 -24.69 0.50 -3.15
N GLN A 139 -24.23 1.60 -2.58
CA GLN A 139 -22.93 1.75 -1.91
C GLN A 139 -23.06 1.78 -0.38
N ILE A 140 -24.27 1.72 0.17
CA ILE A 140 -24.54 1.78 1.61
C ILE A 140 -24.96 0.41 2.10
N VAL A 141 -24.26 -0.14 3.08
CA VAL A 141 -24.66 -1.33 3.83
C VAL A 141 -25.08 -0.89 5.22
N LEU A 142 -26.23 -1.34 5.69
CA LEU A 142 -26.65 -1.11 7.07
C LEU A 142 -26.11 -2.23 7.95
N CYS A 143 -25.54 -1.89 9.08
CA CYS A 143 -25.09 -2.85 10.10
C CYS A 143 -25.65 -2.44 11.47
N GLY A 144 -26.11 -3.41 12.24
CA GLY A 144 -26.57 -3.14 13.60
C GLY A 144 -26.65 -4.40 14.43
N GLU A 145 -26.48 -4.24 15.72
CA GLU A 145 -26.63 -5.34 16.67
C GLU A 145 -27.77 -5.09 17.68
N SER A 146 -28.39 -6.15 18.17
CA SER A 146 -29.45 -6.07 19.19
C SER A 146 -30.58 -5.13 18.76
N ALA A 147 -30.89 -4.08 19.54
CA ALA A 147 -31.80 -3.02 19.17
C ALA A 147 -31.43 -2.31 17.86
N GLY A 148 -30.12 -2.08 17.61
CA GLY A 148 -29.63 -1.55 16.34
C GLY A 148 -29.89 -2.50 15.17
N GLY A 149 -29.86 -3.81 15.39
CA GLY A 149 -30.27 -4.83 14.42
C GLY A 149 -31.76 -4.76 14.07
N GLY A 150 -32.61 -4.46 15.04
CA GLY A 150 -34.03 -4.11 14.84
C GLY A 150 -34.19 -2.78 14.09
N LEU A 151 -33.43 -1.77 14.50
CA LEU A 151 -33.49 -0.42 13.95
C LEU A 151 -33.09 -0.35 12.44
N ILE A 152 -32.12 -1.14 11.98
CA ILE A 152 -31.81 -1.20 10.53
C ILE A 152 -32.96 -1.80 9.73
N CYS A 153 -33.70 -2.76 10.31
CA CYS A 153 -34.91 -3.31 9.67
C CYS A 153 -36.06 -2.27 9.67
N ALA A 154 -36.26 -1.57 10.80
CA ALA A 154 -37.25 -0.47 10.89
C ALA A 154 -36.92 0.66 9.90
N LEU A 155 -35.64 1.00 9.74
CA LEU A 155 -35.20 1.97 8.73
C LEU A 155 -35.58 1.52 7.32
N CYS A 156 -35.40 0.25 6.96
CA CYS A 156 -35.81 -0.28 5.65
C CYS A 156 -37.33 -0.19 5.45
N LEU A 157 -38.13 -0.51 6.47
CA LEU A 157 -39.59 -0.32 6.41
C LEU A 157 -39.92 1.15 6.18
N ARG A 158 -39.25 2.06 6.88
CA ARG A 158 -39.45 3.50 6.72
C ARG A 158 -39.06 4.02 5.34
N LEU A 159 -37.96 3.52 4.77
CA LEU A 159 -37.53 3.83 3.40
C LEU A 159 -38.58 3.33 2.39
N LYS A 160 -39.15 2.14 2.62
CA LYS A 160 -40.23 1.58 1.79
C LYS A 160 -41.49 2.46 1.82
N GLU A 161 -41.96 2.89 3.00
CA GLU A 161 -43.10 3.81 3.15
C GLU A 161 -42.87 5.11 2.39
N MET A 162 -41.65 5.61 2.35
CA MET A 162 -41.27 6.84 1.66
C MET A 162 -40.94 6.65 0.18
N ASN A 163 -41.05 5.44 -0.37
CA ASN A 163 -40.65 5.12 -1.73
C ASN A 163 -39.19 5.50 -2.04
N MET A 164 -38.29 5.40 -1.06
CA MET A 164 -36.86 5.61 -1.23
C MET A 164 -36.16 4.31 -1.65
N THR A 165 -35.05 4.44 -2.37
CA THR A 165 -34.25 3.29 -2.78
C THR A 165 -33.63 2.61 -1.58
N MET A 166 -33.67 1.26 -1.56
CA MET A 166 -33.10 0.43 -0.52
C MET A 166 -31.56 0.47 -0.52
N PRO A 167 -30.90 0.26 0.63
CA PRO A 167 -29.45 0.06 0.71
C PRO A 167 -28.99 -1.22 0.01
N ALA A 168 -27.68 -1.39 -0.19
CA ALA A 168 -27.07 -2.55 -0.84
C ALA A 168 -27.32 -3.88 -0.11
N GLY A 169 -27.39 -3.83 1.22
CA GLY A 169 -27.62 -5.01 2.06
C GLY A 169 -27.64 -4.65 3.55
N LEU A 170 -28.08 -5.62 4.37
CA LEU A 170 -28.15 -5.53 5.83
C LEU A 170 -27.27 -6.58 6.49
N ILE A 171 -26.58 -6.20 7.56
CA ILE A 171 -25.86 -7.09 8.47
C ILE A 171 -26.48 -6.89 9.86
N ALA A 172 -27.25 -7.86 10.34
CA ALA A 172 -27.88 -7.81 11.63
C ALA A 172 -27.28 -8.86 12.58
N ILE A 173 -26.77 -8.40 13.70
CA ILE A 173 -26.11 -9.23 14.70
C ILE A 173 -27.05 -9.34 15.90
N SER A 174 -27.54 -10.55 16.20
CA SER A 174 -28.49 -10.82 17.29
C SER A 174 -29.66 -9.81 17.31
N PRO A 175 -30.35 -9.56 16.18
CA PRO A 175 -31.31 -8.46 16.07
C PRO A 175 -32.53 -8.66 17.00
N TRP A 176 -32.91 -7.61 17.70
CA TRP A 176 -34.12 -7.57 18.49
C TRP A 176 -35.25 -7.00 17.65
N THR A 177 -36.11 -7.87 17.11
CA THR A 177 -37.13 -7.53 16.10
C THR A 177 -38.56 -7.71 16.57
N ASP A 178 -38.77 -8.23 17.77
CA ASP A 178 -40.06 -8.44 18.42
C ASP A 178 -40.05 -7.89 19.85
N LEU A 179 -40.49 -6.66 20.04
CA LEU A 179 -40.56 -6.02 21.34
C LEU A 179 -41.72 -6.53 22.23
N THR A 180 -42.55 -7.44 21.70
CA THR A 180 -43.56 -8.16 22.51
C THR A 180 -42.94 -9.30 23.31
N CYS A 181 -41.69 -9.70 22.98
CA CYS A 181 -40.98 -10.82 23.57
C CYS A 181 -41.78 -12.15 23.43
N SER A 182 -42.37 -12.39 22.23
CA SER A 182 -43.24 -13.55 22.01
C SER A 182 -42.49 -14.81 21.51
N GLY A 183 -41.17 -14.73 21.30
CA GLY A 183 -40.34 -15.83 20.82
C GLY A 183 -40.22 -16.93 21.88
N LYS A 184 -40.14 -18.19 21.43
CA LYS A 184 -40.04 -19.37 22.37
C LYS A 184 -38.72 -19.37 23.13
N THR A 185 -37.64 -18.90 22.58
CA THR A 185 -36.32 -18.93 23.20
C THR A 185 -36.19 -17.95 24.39
N TYR A 186 -37.14 -17.03 24.58
CA TYR A 186 -37.19 -16.22 25.80
C TYR A 186 -37.35 -17.11 27.04
N GLU A 187 -38.09 -18.23 26.94
CA GLU A 187 -38.22 -19.21 28.00
C GLU A 187 -37.18 -20.33 27.87
N GLU A 188 -37.02 -20.91 26.68
CA GLU A 188 -36.13 -22.07 26.46
C GLU A 188 -34.66 -21.75 26.77
N ASN A 189 -34.16 -20.55 26.44
CA ASN A 189 -32.78 -20.13 26.68
C ASN A 189 -32.61 -19.22 27.92
N ARG A 190 -33.62 -19.03 28.75
CA ARG A 190 -33.58 -18.16 29.95
C ARG A 190 -32.35 -18.41 30.83
N GLU A 191 -32.05 -19.67 31.11
CA GLU A 191 -30.90 -20.07 31.93
C GLU A 191 -29.60 -20.18 31.09
N ALA A 192 -29.71 -20.42 29.82
CA ALA A 192 -28.54 -20.59 28.97
C ALA A 192 -27.90 -19.26 28.54
N ASP A 193 -28.69 -18.21 28.37
CA ASP A 193 -28.18 -16.87 28.02
C ASP A 193 -27.41 -16.24 29.16
N PRO A 194 -26.12 -15.96 29.04
CA PRO A 194 -25.31 -15.37 30.11
C PRO A 194 -25.48 -13.85 30.24
N SER A 195 -26.22 -13.18 29.34
CA SER A 195 -26.21 -11.72 29.20
C SER A 195 -27.57 -11.06 29.34
N LEU A 196 -28.62 -11.63 28.77
CA LEU A 196 -29.94 -11.03 28.74
C LEU A 196 -30.97 -11.76 29.61
N THR A 197 -32.00 -11.00 30.03
CA THR A 197 -33.22 -11.54 30.64
C THR A 197 -34.44 -10.95 29.96
N GLU A 198 -35.55 -11.69 30.00
CA GLU A 198 -36.82 -11.22 29.44
C GLU A 198 -37.33 -9.97 30.17
N GLU A 199 -37.18 -9.91 31.50
CA GLU A 199 -37.59 -8.80 32.31
C GLU A 199 -36.87 -7.50 31.91
N LEU A 200 -35.57 -7.58 31.65
CA LEU A 200 -34.77 -6.45 31.17
C LEU A 200 -35.23 -5.96 29.78
N LEU A 201 -35.48 -6.89 28.85
CA LEU A 201 -35.94 -6.54 27.52
C LEU A 201 -37.35 -5.94 27.54
N ARG A 202 -38.25 -6.46 28.37
CA ARG A 202 -39.59 -5.85 28.57
C ARG A 202 -39.49 -4.42 29.13
N PHE A 203 -38.59 -4.18 30.08
CA PHE A 203 -38.31 -2.85 30.59
C PHE A 203 -37.80 -1.90 29.50
N TYR A 204 -36.86 -2.35 28.66
CA TYR A 204 -36.38 -1.55 27.54
C TYR A 204 -37.47 -1.28 26.50
N ALA A 205 -38.31 -2.27 26.21
CA ALA A 205 -39.45 -2.10 25.30
C ALA A 205 -40.45 -1.06 25.85
N ASP A 206 -40.74 -1.05 27.15
CA ASP A 206 -41.62 -0.08 27.77
C ASP A 206 -41.03 1.35 27.69
N CYS A 207 -39.73 1.50 27.96
CA CYS A 207 -39.04 2.76 27.80
C CYS A 207 -39.12 3.28 26.36
N TYR A 208 -38.82 2.39 25.37
CA TYR A 208 -38.77 2.78 23.97
C TYR A 208 -40.15 3.14 23.39
N THR A 209 -41.21 2.41 23.75
CA THR A 209 -42.54 2.64 23.23
C THR A 209 -43.21 3.88 23.84
N GLY A 210 -42.76 4.34 25.00
CA GLY A 210 -43.18 5.61 25.59
C GLY A 210 -44.70 5.77 25.81
N GLY A 211 -45.45 4.65 26.01
CA GLY A 211 -46.87 4.63 26.18
C GLY A 211 -47.70 4.35 24.91
N LEU A 212 -47.06 3.88 23.81
CA LEU A 212 -47.77 3.35 22.66
C LEU A 212 -48.60 2.12 23.08
N THR A 213 -49.81 1.98 22.49
CA THR A 213 -50.75 0.91 22.81
C THR A 213 -50.31 -0.45 22.23
N SER A 214 -49.59 -0.48 21.11
CA SER A 214 -49.16 -1.71 20.47
C SER A 214 -47.65 -1.73 20.26
N LYS A 215 -46.97 -2.80 20.78
CA LYS A 215 -45.59 -3.13 20.49
C LYS A 215 -45.41 -3.89 19.16
N GLU A 216 -46.54 -4.22 18.51
CA GLU A 216 -46.57 -4.88 17.19
C GLU A 216 -46.46 -3.87 16.04
N GLU A 217 -46.38 -2.57 16.33
CA GLU A 217 -46.16 -1.52 15.31
C GLU A 217 -44.92 -1.87 14.46
N PRO A 218 -45.03 -1.96 13.12
CA PRO A 218 -43.94 -2.42 12.26
C PRO A 218 -42.63 -1.63 12.40
N LEU A 219 -42.67 -0.36 12.70
CA LEU A 219 -41.46 0.46 12.94
C LEU A 219 -40.89 0.32 14.36
N VAL A 220 -41.67 -0.30 15.29
CA VAL A 220 -41.24 -0.67 16.63
C VAL A 220 -40.70 -2.10 16.66
N SER A 221 -41.46 -3.03 16.08
CA SER A 221 -41.12 -4.45 15.96
C SER A 221 -41.14 -4.88 14.49
N PRO A 222 -40.03 -4.77 13.79
CA PRO A 222 -39.94 -5.01 12.33
C PRO A 222 -40.39 -6.43 11.92
N LEU A 223 -40.38 -7.37 12.82
CA LEU A 223 -40.89 -8.71 12.59
C LEU A 223 -42.37 -8.71 12.14
N PHE A 224 -43.18 -7.74 12.53
CA PHE A 224 -44.60 -7.63 12.14
C PHE A 224 -44.81 -6.83 10.83
N GLY A 225 -43.75 -6.20 10.32
CA GLY A 225 -43.81 -5.39 9.08
C GLY A 225 -43.82 -6.24 7.80
N ASP A 226 -44.13 -5.60 6.68
CA ASP A 226 -44.03 -6.21 5.34
C ASP A 226 -42.60 -6.12 4.80
N LEU A 227 -41.86 -7.24 4.81
CA LEU A 227 -40.46 -7.32 4.40
C LEU A 227 -40.26 -7.51 2.89
N THR A 228 -41.34 -7.50 2.08
CA THR A 228 -41.22 -7.64 0.62
C THR A 228 -40.35 -6.53 0.03
N GLY A 229 -39.36 -6.93 -0.78
CA GLY A 229 -38.43 -5.99 -1.42
C GLY A 229 -37.26 -5.53 -0.53
N PHE A 230 -37.04 -6.16 0.61
CA PHE A 230 -35.84 -5.94 1.38
C PHE A 230 -34.59 -6.35 0.57
N PRO A 231 -33.45 -5.65 0.76
CA PRO A 231 -32.20 -6.04 0.16
C PRO A 231 -31.68 -7.34 0.79
N PRO A 232 -30.59 -7.93 0.25
CA PRO A 232 -29.97 -9.11 0.88
C PRO A 232 -29.64 -8.88 2.36
N VAL A 233 -29.92 -9.88 3.22
CA VAL A 233 -29.72 -9.80 4.67
C VAL A 233 -28.79 -10.90 5.15
N LEU A 234 -27.76 -10.52 5.92
CA LEU A 234 -26.87 -11.44 6.64
C LEU A 234 -27.17 -11.35 8.15
N LEU A 235 -27.51 -12.46 8.74
CA LEU A 235 -27.90 -12.57 10.16
C LEU A 235 -26.88 -13.40 10.93
N PHE A 236 -26.47 -12.91 12.10
CA PHE A 236 -25.68 -13.65 13.07
C PHE A 236 -26.48 -13.75 14.38
N VAL A 237 -26.42 -14.92 15.03
CA VAL A 237 -27.10 -15.13 16.30
C VAL A 237 -26.40 -16.21 17.12
N GLY A 238 -26.30 -16.02 18.44
CA GLY A 238 -25.81 -17.01 19.37
C GLY A 238 -26.84 -18.15 19.60
N GLY A 239 -26.37 -19.38 19.73
CA GLY A 239 -27.24 -20.53 19.97
C GLY A 239 -27.91 -20.53 21.35
N ASP A 240 -27.29 -19.86 22.33
CA ASP A 240 -27.74 -19.86 23.72
C ASP A 240 -28.45 -18.55 24.14
N GLU A 241 -28.63 -17.60 23.20
CA GLU A 241 -29.29 -16.33 23.50
C GLU A 241 -30.82 -16.40 23.43
N ILE A 242 -31.49 -15.56 24.23
CA ILE A 242 -32.97 -15.49 24.24
C ILE A 242 -33.57 -14.89 22.96
N LEU A 243 -32.80 -14.11 22.19
CA LEU A 243 -33.20 -13.53 20.90
C LEU A 243 -33.01 -14.48 19.70
N LEU A 244 -32.65 -15.74 19.92
CA LEU A 244 -32.46 -16.70 18.85
C LEU A 244 -33.72 -16.89 17.99
N ASP A 245 -34.90 -16.94 18.61
CA ASP A 245 -36.16 -17.14 17.90
C ASP A 245 -36.58 -15.86 17.12
N ASP A 246 -36.27 -14.68 17.63
CA ASP A 246 -36.45 -13.41 16.90
C ASP A 246 -35.71 -13.45 15.56
N THR A 247 -34.45 -13.86 15.60
CA THR A 247 -33.61 -13.97 14.40
C THR A 247 -34.10 -15.07 13.46
N ARG A 248 -34.52 -16.21 13.98
CA ARG A 248 -35.08 -17.32 13.16
C ARG A 248 -36.37 -16.91 12.47
N ARG A 249 -37.27 -16.25 13.19
CA ARG A 249 -38.55 -15.77 12.66
C ARG A 249 -38.35 -14.68 11.60
N LEU A 250 -37.42 -13.76 11.83
CA LEU A 250 -37.04 -12.75 10.85
C LEU A 250 -36.46 -13.41 9.58
N HIS A 251 -35.55 -14.37 9.74
CA HIS A 251 -34.97 -15.11 8.63
C HIS A 251 -36.05 -15.81 7.78
N GLN A 252 -36.92 -16.55 8.41
CA GLN A 252 -38.02 -17.26 7.72
C GLN A 252 -38.95 -16.28 7.01
N LYS A 253 -39.32 -15.19 7.66
CA LYS A 253 -40.19 -14.17 7.06
C LYS A 253 -39.57 -13.46 5.85
N LEU A 254 -38.26 -13.22 5.88
CA LEU A 254 -37.52 -12.69 4.72
C LEU A 254 -37.54 -13.68 3.54
N LEU A 255 -37.33 -14.97 3.81
CA LEU A 255 -37.41 -16.02 2.77
C LEU A 255 -38.83 -16.13 2.19
N ASP A 256 -39.85 -16.11 3.04
CA ASP A 256 -41.25 -16.14 2.63
C ASP A 256 -41.65 -14.92 1.78
N ALA A 257 -41.01 -13.75 2.06
CA ALA A 257 -41.18 -12.53 1.27
C ALA A 257 -40.35 -12.51 -0.03
N GLY A 258 -39.67 -13.60 -0.36
CA GLY A 258 -38.83 -13.72 -1.56
C GLY A 258 -37.50 -12.94 -1.48
N CYS A 259 -37.06 -12.56 -0.29
CA CYS A 259 -35.83 -11.84 -0.07
C CYS A 259 -34.66 -12.79 0.18
N GLU A 260 -33.46 -12.40 -0.23
CA GLU A 260 -32.27 -13.16 0.05
C GLU A 260 -31.85 -13.01 1.51
N SER A 261 -31.82 -14.09 2.28
CA SER A 261 -31.42 -14.09 3.67
C SER A 261 -30.48 -15.27 3.98
N LYS A 262 -29.36 -14.96 4.64
CA LYS A 262 -28.43 -15.97 5.17
C LYS A 262 -28.31 -15.80 6.66
N MET A 263 -28.53 -16.87 7.43
CA MET A 263 -28.43 -16.87 8.88
C MET A 263 -27.30 -17.79 9.35
N ILE A 264 -26.51 -17.31 10.32
CA ILE A 264 -25.46 -18.05 10.99
C ILE A 264 -25.83 -18.15 12.48
N VAL A 265 -26.04 -19.38 12.94
CA VAL A 265 -26.27 -19.70 14.35
C VAL A 265 -24.96 -20.22 14.91
N ALA A 266 -24.35 -19.50 15.86
CA ALA A 266 -23.11 -19.90 16.48
C ALA A 266 -23.40 -20.72 17.75
N PRO A 267 -23.12 -22.04 17.76
CA PRO A 267 -23.42 -22.90 18.93
C PRO A 267 -22.68 -22.41 20.18
N GLU A 268 -23.33 -22.55 21.34
CA GLU A 268 -22.77 -22.17 22.65
C GLU A 268 -22.34 -20.69 22.75
N ARG A 269 -22.81 -19.82 21.85
CA ARG A 269 -22.55 -18.37 21.89
C ARG A 269 -23.74 -17.63 22.48
N TRP A 270 -23.44 -16.43 22.96
CA TRP A 270 -24.32 -15.51 23.67
C TRP A 270 -24.69 -14.31 22.80
N HIS A 271 -25.50 -13.43 23.32
CA HIS A 271 -25.99 -12.23 22.65
C HIS A 271 -24.85 -11.33 22.12
N ALA A 272 -24.94 -10.93 20.85
CA ALA A 272 -23.99 -10.07 20.15
C ALA A 272 -22.53 -10.55 20.23
N TYR A 273 -22.30 -11.87 20.21
CA TYR A 273 -20.99 -12.48 20.38
C TYR A 273 -19.93 -12.00 19.38
N VAL A 274 -20.32 -11.56 18.19
CA VAL A 274 -19.42 -11.06 17.14
C VAL A 274 -18.64 -9.83 17.60
N LEU A 275 -19.24 -8.99 18.45
CA LEU A 275 -18.64 -7.76 18.96
C LEU A 275 -17.41 -7.98 19.84
N TYR A 276 -17.31 -9.15 20.47
CA TYR A 276 -16.22 -9.44 21.42
C TYR A 276 -14.86 -9.67 20.75
N TYR A 277 -14.79 -9.66 19.41
CA TYR A 277 -13.56 -9.73 18.60
C TYR A 277 -12.59 -10.85 19.05
N LEU A 278 -13.14 -12.02 19.33
CA LEU A 278 -12.35 -13.19 19.72
C LEU A 278 -11.75 -13.86 18.47
N ASN A 279 -10.54 -14.43 18.58
CA ASN A 279 -9.90 -15.16 17.47
C ASN A 279 -10.79 -16.26 16.88
N GLU A 280 -11.68 -16.83 17.67
CA GLU A 280 -12.65 -17.84 17.25
C GLU A 280 -13.77 -17.29 16.36
N ASN A 281 -13.98 -15.96 16.37
CA ASN A 281 -15.02 -15.27 15.59
C ASN A 281 -14.47 -14.66 14.29
N MET A 282 -13.18 -14.84 13.98
CA MET A 282 -12.59 -14.26 12.78
C MET A 282 -13.23 -14.78 11.48
N SER A 283 -13.75 -16.00 11.46
CA SER A 283 -14.53 -16.56 10.34
C SER A 283 -15.82 -15.79 10.05
N ASP A 284 -16.39 -15.13 11.09
CA ASP A 284 -17.59 -14.30 10.92
C ASP A 284 -17.27 -13.02 10.16
N PHE A 285 -16.11 -12.40 10.43
CA PHE A 285 -15.61 -11.27 9.62
C PHE A 285 -15.28 -11.68 8.18
N ASP A 286 -14.77 -12.90 7.95
CA ASP A 286 -14.62 -13.43 6.58
C ASP A 286 -15.98 -13.54 5.88
N THR A 287 -17.02 -13.97 6.60
CA THR A 287 -18.38 -14.06 6.06
C THR A 287 -18.98 -12.68 5.79
N ILE A 288 -18.79 -11.71 6.70
CA ILE A 288 -19.16 -10.30 6.49
C ILE A 288 -18.46 -9.75 5.24
N ASN A 289 -17.16 -10.01 5.10
CA ASN A 289 -16.36 -9.57 3.95
C ASN A 289 -16.84 -10.19 2.62
N GLN A 290 -17.22 -11.46 2.62
CA GLN A 290 -17.81 -12.12 1.44
C GLN A 290 -19.18 -11.53 1.09
N PHE A 291 -20.04 -11.29 2.09
CA PHE A 291 -21.33 -10.65 1.91
C PHE A 291 -21.18 -9.26 1.29
N MET A 292 -20.35 -8.39 1.88
CA MET A 292 -20.12 -7.04 1.34
C MET A 292 -19.53 -7.05 -0.08
N THR A 293 -18.64 -8.00 -0.39
CA THR A 293 -18.09 -8.14 -1.76
C THR A 293 -19.18 -8.46 -2.78
N ARG A 294 -20.24 -9.13 -2.35
CA ARG A 294 -21.36 -9.50 -3.20
C ARG A 294 -22.39 -8.38 -3.38
N VAL A 295 -22.75 -7.66 -2.30
CA VAL A 295 -23.82 -6.66 -2.32
C VAL A 295 -23.37 -5.28 -2.74
N LEU A 296 -22.16 -4.87 -2.36
CA LEU A 296 -21.55 -3.67 -2.88
C LEU A 296 -21.06 -3.94 -4.30
N SER A 297 -21.39 -3.08 -5.25
CA SER A 297 -20.87 -3.15 -6.62
C SER A 297 -19.37 -3.44 -6.60
N PRO A 298 -18.82 -4.27 -7.51
CA PRO A 298 -17.56 -4.94 -7.32
C PRO A 298 -16.46 -3.96 -6.94
N ALA A 299 -16.05 -4.02 -5.69
CA ALA A 299 -14.80 -3.40 -5.28
C ALA A 299 -13.73 -3.98 -6.19
N ARG A 300 -12.95 -3.13 -6.84
CA ARG A 300 -11.83 -3.55 -7.67
C ARG A 300 -10.98 -4.51 -6.83
N LYS A 301 -11.01 -5.82 -7.17
CA LYS A 301 -10.26 -6.83 -6.45
C LYS A 301 -8.78 -6.44 -6.53
N LEU A 302 -8.19 -6.06 -5.40
CA LEU A 302 -6.78 -5.67 -5.36
C LEU A 302 -5.93 -6.83 -5.88
N ARG A 303 -5.09 -6.54 -6.86
CA ARG A 303 -4.22 -7.55 -7.47
C ARG A 303 -3.08 -7.85 -6.51
N TRP A 304 -2.74 -9.12 -6.37
CA TRP A 304 -1.50 -9.52 -5.77
C TRP A 304 -0.57 -10.13 -6.82
N MET A 305 0.71 -9.88 -6.68
CA MET A 305 1.72 -10.30 -7.65
C MET A 305 2.92 -10.89 -6.92
N ARG A 306 3.51 -11.92 -7.48
CA ARG A 306 4.82 -12.41 -7.00
C ARG A 306 5.87 -11.37 -7.31
N LEU A 307 6.92 -11.27 -6.45
CA LEU A 307 8.10 -10.51 -6.83
C LEU A 307 8.71 -11.15 -8.08
N ASP A 308 9.18 -10.31 -9.03
CA ASP A 308 9.95 -10.79 -10.15
C ASP A 308 11.27 -11.42 -9.68
N ASN A 309 11.95 -12.11 -10.60
CA ASN A 309 13.14 -12.84 -10.26
C ASN A 309 14.24 -11.96 -9.64
N ALA A 310 14.47 -10.76 -10.21
CA ALA A 310 15.46 -9.81 -9.71
C ALA A 310 15.06 -9.17 -8.38
N ALA A 311 13.76 -8.97 -8.16
CA ALA A 311 13.24 -8.26 -7.01
C ALA A 311 13.37 -9.02 -5.68
N LYS A 312 13.44 -10.34 -5.71
CA LYS A 312 13.45 -11.20 -4.50
C LYS A 312 14.61 -10.95 -3.55
N ILE A 313 15.73 -10.44 -4.06
CA ILE A 313 16.91 -10.15 -3.25
C ILE A 313 16.72 -8.92 -2.36
N TYR A 314 15.97 -7.91 -2.81
CA TYR A 314 15.90 -6.61 -2.14
C TYR A 314 15.27 -6.67 -0.73
N PRO A 315 14.15 -7.38 -0.48
CA PRO A 315 13.62 -7.53 0.87
C PRO A 315 14.53 -8.30 1.83
N ALA A 316 15.34 -9.26 1.31
CA ALA A 316 16.27 -10.06 2.10
C ALA A 316 17.57 -9.29 2.40
N ALA A 317 18.00 -8.42 1.49
CA ALA A 317 19.23 -7.63 1.61
C ALA A 317 19.08 -6.39 2.52
N LYS A 318 17.91 -6.15 3.09
CA LYS A 318 17.65 -4.98 3.95
C LYS A 318 18.64 -4.90 5.13
N ARG A 319 19.06 -3.68 5.47
CA ARG A 319 19.87 -3.35 6.66
C ARG A 319 19.17 -2.26 7.47
N ARG A 320 19.58 -2.07 8.74
CA ARG A 320 18.98 -1.09 9.65
C ARG A 320 19.01 0.33 9.09
N ASN A 321 20.04 0.69 8.34
CA ASN A 321 20.30 2.05 7.84
C ASN A 321 20.29 2.11 6.30
N TRP A 322 19.72 1.12 5.61
CA TRP A 322 19.77 1.07 4.16
C TRP A 322 18.56 0.34 3.57
N THR A 323 17.93 1.01 2.62
CA THR A 323 16.85 0.48 1.78
C THR A 323 17.18 0.75 0.32
N ASN A 324 16.91 -0.23 -0.55
CA ASN A 324 17.16 -0.13 -1.98
C ASN A 324 16.12 0.78 -2.66
N TYR A 325 16.30 2.07 -2.57
CA TYR A 325 15.52 3.06 -3.30
C TYR A 325 16.35 3.73 -4.39
N PHE A 326 15.68 4.12 -5.47
CA PHE A 326 16.22 5.05 -6.45
C PHE A 326 15.23 6.18 -6.68
N ARG A 327 15.72 7.33 -7.14
CA ARG A 327 14.93 8.54 -7.35
C ARG A 327 14.96 8.95 -8.81
N LEU A 328 13.79 9.35 -9.31
CA LEU A 328 13.61 10.09 -10.53
C LEU A 328 12.92 11.41 -10.20
N SER A 329 13.34 12.51 -10.82
CA SER A 329 12.68 13.78 -10.60
C SER A 329 12.60 14.61 -11.87
N ALA A 330 11.54 15.41 -11.97
CA ALA A 330 11.34 16.45 -12.96
C ALA A 330 11.27 17.79 -12.24
N THR A 331 12.12 18.72 -12.65
CA THR A 331 12.05 20.12 -12.21
C THR A 331 11.22 20.88 -13.24
N LEU A 332 10.10 21.42 -12.81
CA LEU A 332 9.18 22.16 -13.67
C LEU A 332 9.61 23.62 -13.78
N THR A 333 9.08 24.33 -14.77
CA THR A 333 9.32 25.78 -14.96
C THR A 333 8.65 26.62 -13.86
N GLU A 334 7.58 26.11 -13.25
CA GLU A 334 6.82 26.78 -12.20
C GLU A 334 6.70 25.92 -10.93
N PRO A 335 6.38 26.52 -9.76
CA PRO A 335 6.13 25.77 -8.55
C PRO A 335 5.02 24.74 -8.69
N VAL A 336 5.24 23.59 -8.04
CA VAL A 336 4.28 22.47 -8.04
C VAL A 336 3.09 22.80 -7.14
N ASP A 337 1.89 22.75 -7.69
CA ASP A 337 0.65 22.79 -6.92
C ASP A 337 0.38 21.39 -6.34
N VAL A 338 0.47 21.28 -5.01
CA VAL A 338 0.32 19.99 -4.31
C VAL A 338 -1.10 19.44 -4.39
N GLN A 339 -2.13 20.31 -4.49
CA GLN A 339 -3.51 19.83 -4.60
C GLN A 339 -3.79 19.23 -5.97
N VAL A 340 -3.35 19.92 -7.02
CA VAL A 340 -3.44 19.39 -8.40
C VAL A 340 -2.62 18.12 -8.54
N LEU A 341 -1.41 18.09 -7.96
CA LEU A 341 -0.56 16.89 -7.99
C LEU A 341 -1.23 15.72 -7.24
N ARG A 342 -1.95 15.98 -6.16
CA ARG A 342 -2.71 14.95 -5.44
C ARG A 342 -3.75 14.30 -6.33
N ALA A 343 -4.55 15.10 -7.03
CA ALA A 343 -5.56 14.61 -7.97
C ALA A 343 -4.93 13.84 -9.13
N ALA A 344 -3.83 14.34 -9.70
CA ALA A 344 -3.09 13.67 -10.76
C ALA A 344 -2.50 12.33 -10.30
N LEU A 345 -2.00 12.27 -9.07
CA LEU A 345 -1.45 11.04 -8.48
C LEU A 345 -2.54 9.97 -8.27
N ASP A 346 -3.73 10.35 -7.83
CA ASP A 346 -4.87 9.44 -7.66
C ASP A 346 -5.32 8.81 -9.00
N VAL A 347 -5.23 9.55 -10.10
CA VAL A 347 -5.45 9.01 -11.46
C VAL A 347 -4.30 8.08 -11.87
N THR A 348 -3.06 8.53 -11.71
CA THR A 348 -1.86 7.79 -12.15
C THR A 348 -1.72 6.45 -11.46
N VAL A 349 -1.96 6.37 -10.15
CA VAL A 349 -1.85 5.13 -9.36
C VAL A 349 -2.75 4.01 -9.92
N ARG A 350 -3.93 4.35 -10.42
CA ARG A 350 -4.85 3.36 -11.04
C ARG A 350 -4.29 2.76 -12.33
N ARG A 351 -3.50 3.54 -13.06
CA ARG A 351 -2.86 3.12 -14.33
C ARG A 351 -1.64 2.21 -14.12
N PHE A 352 -1.03 2.25 -12.92
CA PHE A 352 0.22 1.53 -12.61
C PHE A 352 0.07 0.52 -11.46
N PRO A 353 -0.78 -0.52 -11.57
CA PRO A 353 -1.03 -1.49 -10.48
C PRO A 353 0.19 -2.37 -10.14
N SER A 354 1.24 -2.41 -10.98
CA SER A 354 2.51 -3.10 -10.69
C SER A 354 3.48 -2.25 -9.87
N ILE A 355 3.30 -0.93 -9.85
CA ILE A 355 4.13 0.03 -9.10
C ILE A 355 3.40 0.52 -7.85
N ALA A 356 2.10 0.78 -7.98
CA ALA A 356 1.22 1.18 -6.88
C ALA A 356 0.89 -0.01 -5.97
N VAL A 357 1.91 -0.47 -5.26
CA VAL A 357 1.86 -1.69 -4.46
C VAL A 357 2.49 -1.49 -3.09
N ARG A 358 2.17 -2.39 -2.18
CA ARG A 358 2.82 -2.58 -0.90
C ARG A 358 3.45 -3.96 -0.78
N LEU A 359 4.51 -4.09 0.01
CA LEU A 359 5.19 -5.35 0.22
C LEU A 359 4.53 -6.13 1.37
N ARG A 360 4.08 -7.34 1.09
CA ARG A 360 3.52 -8.27 2.07
C ARG A 360 4.43 -9.45 2.33
N ARG A 361 4.36 -9.99 3.54
CA ARG A 361 5.13 -11.16 3.95
C ARG A 361 4.24 -12.40 3.96
N GLY A 362 4.53 -13.35 3.08
CA GLY A 362 3.93 -14.68 3.12
C GLY A 362 4.77 -15.68 3.92
N VAL A 363 4.33 -16.93 4.01
CA VAL A 363 5.02 -18.02 4.71
C VAL A 363 6.33 -18.39 4.01
N PHE A 364 6.32 -18.45 2.68
CA PHE A 364 7.47 -18.89 1.88
C PHE A 364 8.14 -17.78 1.08
N TRP A 365 7.39 -16.72 0.70
CA TRP A 365 7.87 -15.63 -0.14
C TRP A 365 7.23 -14.30 0.25
N TYR A 366 7.90 -13.20 -0.09
CA TYR A 366 7.25 -11.89 -0.16
C TYR A 366 6.39 -11.82 -1.42
N TYR A 367 5.33 -11.00 -1.38
CA TYR A 367 4.50 -10.69 -2.53
C TYR A 367 4.14 -9.20 -2.53
N LEU A 368 3.74 -8.69 -3.68
CA LEU A 368 3.28 -7.32 -3.87
C LEU A 368 1.75 -7.33 -3.90
N GLU A 369 1.15 -6.43 -3.18
CA GLU A 369 -0.28 -6.23 -3.16
C GLU A 369 -0.59 -4.80 -3.60
N GLU A 370 -1.51 -4.63 -4.55
CA GLU A 370 -1.95 -3.33 -5.04
C GLU A 370 -2.48 -2.47 -3.88
N ILE A 371 -2.22 -1.16 -3.89
CA ILE A 371 -2.79 -0.22 -2.93
C ILE A 371 -4.08 0.40 -3.49
N SER A 372 -5.07 0.64 -2.62
CA SER A 372 -6.36 1.23 -2.99
C SER A 372 -6.30 2.75 -3.17
N LYS A 373 -5.36 3.41 -2.51
CA LYS A 373 -5.17 4.88 -2.52
C LYS A 373 -3.72 5.25 -2.78
N ALA A 374 -3.54 6.39 -3.45
CA ALA A 374 -2.21 6.98 -3.62
C ALA A 374 -1.58 7.36 -2.28
N PRO A 375 -0.24 7.23 -2.13
CA PRO A 375 0.48 7.66 -0.92
C PRO A 375 0.36 9.17 -0.71
N ALA A 376 0.63 9.63 0.50
CA ALA A 376 0.74 11.05 0.78
C ALA A 376 1.89 11.68 -0.03
N ILE A 377 1.73 12.93 -0.43
CA ILE A 377 2.81 13.73 -1.01
C ILE A 377 3.58 14.33 0.15
N GLU A 378 4.90 14.12 0.17
CA GLU A 378 5.80 14.56 1.23
C GLU A 378 6.60 15.78 0.78
N GLU A 379 7.06 16.58 1.73
CA GLU A 379 8.05 17.64 1.46
C GLU A 379 9.42 17.00 1.23
N ASP A 380 10.10 17.38 0.15
CA ASP A 380 11.46 16.91 -0.15
C ASP A 380 12.48 17.55 0.79
N LYS A 381 13.40 16.75 1.33
CA LYS A 381 14.41 17.18 2.29
C LYS A 381 15.68 17.66 1.59
N SER A 382 16.66 18.07 2.37
CA SER A 382 17.93 18.63 1.90
C SER A 382 18.82 17.67 1.13
N TYR A 383 18.56 16.36 1.21
CA TYR A 383 19.29 15.32 0.46
C TYR A 383 18.35 14.23 -0.06
N PRO A 384 18.67 13.60 -1.20
CA PRO A 384 17.83 12.57 -1.78
C PRO A 384 17.95 11.25 -1.04
N LEU A 385 16.96 10.36 -1.24
CA LEU A 385 16.98 8.97 -0.77
C LEU A 385 17.16 8.85 0.76
N VAL A 386 16.56 9.78 1.52
CA VAL A 386 16.48 9.68 2.99
C VAL A 386 15.97 8.30 3.37
N HIS A 387 16.60 7.70 4.37
CA HIS A 387 16.26 6.34 4.80
C HIS A 387 14.75 6.14 5.01
N VAL A 388 14.20 5.15 4.35
CA VAL A 388 12.80 4.74 4.48
C VAL A 388 12.73 3.51 5.38
N PRO A 389 12.02 3.57 6.52
CA PRO A 389 11.78 2.41 7.35
C PRO A 389 11.09 1.29 6.54
N PHE A 390 11.45 0.03 6.80
CA PHE A 390 10.87 -1.08 6.05
C PHE A 390 9.36 -1.25 6.29
N ASP A 391 8.85 -0.73 7.39
CA ASP A 391 7.41 -0.73 7.68
C ASP A 391 6.64 0.24 6.78
N ASP A 392 7.27 1.30 6.29
CA ASP A 392 6.67 2.19 5.30
C ASP A 392 6.59 1.51 3.92
N VAL A 393 7.58 0.68 3.54
CA VAL A 393 7.51 -0.17 2.34
C VAL A 393 6.32 -1.15 2.40
N ARG A 394 5.93 -1.56 3.59
CA ARG A 394 4.73 -2.39 3.82
C ARG A 394 3.42 -1.62 3.65
N ARG A 395 3.46 -0.29 3.66
CA ARG A 395 2.32 0.58 3.39
C ARG A 395 2.27 0.97 1.93
N CYS A 396 3.40 1.43 1.39
CA CYS A 396 3.56 1.79 -0.02
C CYS A 396 5.03 1.61 -0.43
N ALA A 397 5.26 1.00 -1.58
CA ALA A 397 6.61 0.71 -2.08
C ALA A 397 7.20 1.87 -2.93
N PHE A 398 6.56 3.01 -2.98
CA PHE A 398 7.10 4.25 -3.55
C PHE A 398 6.61 5.45 -2.75
N ARG A 399 7.25 6.60 -2.92
CA ARG A 399 6.81 7.87 -2.34
C ARG A 399 6.97 9.01 -3.32
N VAL A 400 6.15 10.04 -3.18
CA VAL A 400 6.15 11.25 -4.01
C VAL A 400 6.54 12.44 -3.14
N LEU A 401 7.53 13.20 -3.59
CA LEU A 401 8.12 14.31 -2.84
C LEU A 401 8.07 15.58 -3.70
N VAL A 402 7.89 16.70 -3.04
CA VAL A 402 7.85 18.02 -3.68
C VAL A 402 8.74 19.01 -2.97
N TYR A 403 9.51 19.76 -3.72
CA TYR A 403 10.24 20.94 -3.22
C TYR A 403 10.19 22.05 -4.27
N LYS A 404 9.49 23.13 -3.96
CA LYS A 404 9.26 24.25 -4.90
C LYS A 404 8.72 23.75 -6.25
N ASN A 405 9.53 23.82 -7.30
CA ASN A 405 9.20 23.37 -8.65
C ASN A 405 9.68 21.94 -8.99
N ARG A 406 10.30 21.23 -8.05
CA ARG A 406 10.76 19.85 -8.27
C ARG A 406 9.71 18.85 -7.77
N LEU A 407 9.27 17.96 -8.68
CA LEU A 407 8.52 16.76 -8.42
C LEU A 407 9.47 15.56 -8.46
N ALA A 408 9.58 14.81 -7.37
CA ALA A 408 10.41 13.62 -7.27
C ALA A 408 9.57 12.39 -6.90
N VAL A 409 9.93 11.24 -7.46
CA VAL A 409 9.38 9.93 -7.07
C VAL A 409 10.53 9.01 -6.69
N GLU A 410 10.43 8.39 -5.54
CA GLU A 410 11.38 7.39 -5.07
C GLU A 410 10.72 6.03 -5.01
N PHE A 411 11.35 5.04 -5.64
CA PHE A 411 10.83 3.69 -5.77
C PHE A 411 11.68 2.70 -4.99
N PHE A 412 11.02 1.82 -4.23
CA PHE A 412 11.69 0.62 -3.74
C PHE A 412 12.00 -0.29 -4.92
N HIS A 413 13.28 -0.60 -5.12
CA HIS A 413 13.76 -1.26 -6.35
C HIS A 413 13.15 -2.65 -6.62
N ALA A 414 12.42 -3.21 -5.65
CA ALA A 414 11.68 -4.46 -5.85
C ALA A 414 10.43 -4.32 -6.73
N VAL A 415 9.94 -3.09 -7.02
CA VAL A 415 8.69 -2.91 -7.78
C VAL A 415 8.92 -2.56 -9.24
N THR A 416 10.00 -1.85 -9.53
CA THR A 416 10.31 -1.39 -10.89
C THR A 416 11.80 -1.10 -11.07
N ASP A 417 12.26 -1.04 -12.31
CA ASP A 417 13.57 -0.54 -12.70
C ASP A 417 13.53 0.93 -13.14
N GLY A 418 14.69 1.49 -13.53
CA GLY A 418 14.79 2.88 -13.97
C GLY A 418 13.87 3.21 -15.15
N THR A 419 13.64 2.26 -16.07
CA THR A 419 12.76 2.45 -17.25
C THR A 419 11.29 2.53 -16.81
N GLY A 420 10.82 1.58 -16.00
CA GLY A 420 9.42 1.59 -15.53
C GLY A 420 9.15 2.79 -14.63
N GLY A 421 10.10 3.14 -13.75
CA GLY A 421 10.00 4.34 -12.91
C GLY A 421 9.97 5.65 -13.74
N LEU A 422 10.73 5.74 -14.81
CA LEU A 422 10.71 6.90 -15.70
C LEU A 422 9.37 7.04 -16.44
N ILE A 423 8.79 5.92 -16.88
CA ILE A 423 7.45 5.90 -17.50
C ILE A 423 6.40 6.39 -16.49
N PHE A 424 6.50 5.94 -15.25
CA PHE A 424 5.61 6.42 -14.17
C PHE A 424 5.74 7.93 -13.95
N LEU A 425 6.97 8.45 -13.79
CA LEU A 425 7.20 9.88 -13.57
C LEU A 425 6.68 10.72 -14.73
N LYS A 426 6.95 10.31 -16.00
CA LYS A 426 6.44 11.00 -17.18
C LYS A 426 4.91 11.05 -17.20
N THR A 427 4.26 9.93 -16.92
CA THR A 427 2.79 9.84 -16.93
C THR A 427 2.18 10.66 -15.80
N LEU A 428 2.75 10.64 -14.60
CA LEU A 428 2.32 11.49 -13.48
C LEU A 428 2.47 12.98 -13.80
N THR A 429 3.62 13.36 -14.39
CA THR A 429 3.87 14.76 -14.77
C THR A 429 2.92 15.20 -15.90
N ALA A 430 2.65 14.34 -16.87
CA ALA A 430 1.70 14.62 -17.95
C ALA A 430 0.28 14.82 -17.40
N GLU A 431 -0.17 13.98 -16.47
CA GLU A 431 -1.47 14.14 -15.83
C GLU A 431 -1.56 15.42 -15.02
N TYR A 432 -0.51 15.73 -14.23
CA TYR A 432 -0.41 16.96 -13.47
C TYR A 432 -0.52 18.21 -14.37
N LEU A 433 0.25 18.26 -15.45
CA LEU A 433 0.23 19.39 -16.39
C LEU A 433 -1.11 19.51 -17.11
N SER A 434 -1.71 18.37 -17.50
CA SER A 434 -3.05 18.36 -18.09
C SER A 434 -4.10 18.94 -17.15
N GLN A 435 -4.08 18.59 -15.87
CA GLN A 435 -5.04 19.12 -14.88
C GLN A 435 -4.75 20.59 -14.53
N LYS A 436 -3.46 20.97 -14.41
CA LYS A 436 -3.08 22.34 -14.04
C LYS A 436 -3.37 23.36 -15.13
N TYR A 437 -3.10 23.01 -16.38
CA TYR A 437 -3.17 23.96 -17.52
C TYR A 437 -4.28 23.66 -18.52
N GLY A 438 -5.07 22.58 -18.32
CA GLY A 438 -6.10 22.17 -19.26
C GLY A 438 -5.59 21.69 -20.63
N ILE A 439 -4.31 21.30 -20.72
CA ILE A 439 -3.68 20.90 -21.99
C ILE A 439 -3.81 19.40 -22.24
N GLN A 440 -3.94 19.00 -23.51
CA GLN A 440 -3.93 17.60 -23.89
C GLN A 440 -2.50 17.16 -24.16
N ILE A 441 -2.02 16.18 -23.41
CA ILE A 441 -0.71 15.56 -23.62
C ILE A 441 -0.94 14.14 -24.17
N PRO A 442 -0.41 13.81 -25.36
CA PRO A 442 -0.62 12.52 -25.99
C PRO A 442 0.10 11.39 -25.26
N ALA A 443 -0.43 10.16 -25.40
CA ALA A 443 0.17 8.93 -24.88
C ALA A 443 1.29 8.44 -25.82
N GLU A 444 2.43 9.09 -25.76
CA GLU A 444 3.61 8.81 -26.60
C GLU A 444 4.91 9.03 -25.84
N ARG A 445 6.03 8.64 -26.40
CA ARG A 445 7.39 8.85 -25.86
C ARG A 445 7.51 8.40 -24.38
N GLY A 446 6.77 7.34 -23.99
CA GLY A 446 6.77 6.78 -22.64
C GLY A 446 5.79 7.44 -21.67
N VAL A 447 4.93 8.31 -22.12
CA VAL A 447 3.69 8.68 -21.41
C VAL A 447 2.62 7.65 -21.76
N LEU A 448 1.98 7.04 -20.76
CA LEU A 448 0.91 6.07 -20.99
C LEU A 448 -0.48 6.74 -21.02
N GLY A 449 -1.43 6.10 -21.70
CA GLY A 449 -2.84 6.51 -21.68
C GLY A 449 -3.38 6.45 -20.25
N ARG A 450 -3.68 7.62 -19.67
CA ARG A 450 -3.94 7.78 -18.23
C ARG A 450 -5.25 7.16 -17.76
N LEU A 451 -6.22 7.08 -18.68
CA LEU A 451 -7.56 6.51 -18.42
C LEU A 451 -7.71 5.08 -18.98
N GLU A 452 -6.66 4.54 -19.62
CA GLU A 452 -6.66 3.21 -20.17
C GLU A 452 -6.36 2.16 -19.09
N ASP A 453 -6.95 0.99 -19.23
CA ASP A 453 -6.60 -0.15 -18.39
C ASP A 453 -5.15 -0.62 -18.69
N PRO A 454 -4.41 -1.07 -17.65
CA PRO A 454 -3.05 -1.55 -17.85
C PRO A 454 -3.04 -2.82 -18.72
N ASP A 455 -2.12 -2.86 -19.69
CA ASP A 455 -1.89 -4.04 -20.51
C ASP A 455 -1.35 -5.19 -19.63
N PRO A 456 -1.84 -6.42 -19.79
CA PRO A 456 -1.32 -7.59 -19.07
C PRO A 456 0.20 -7.77 -19.19
N GLU A 457 0.81 -7.45 -20.35
CA GLU A 457 2.27 -7.52 -20.53
C GLU A 457 3.04 -6.52 -19.64
N GLU A 458 2.44 -5.39 -19.26
CA GLU A 458 3.05 -4.41 -18.35
C GLU A 458 3.24 -4.97 -16.93
N LEU A 459 2.46 -6.00 -16.58
CA LEU A 459 2.45 -6.63 -15.26
C LEU A 459 3.29 -7.92 -15.20
N GLU A 460 3.79 -8.40 -16.34
CA GLU A 460 4.46 -9.70 -16.49
C GLU A 460 5.85 -9.72 -15.83
N ASP A 461 6.24 -10.86 -15.25
CA ASP A 461 7.63 -11.20 -14.92
C ASP A 461 8.33 -11.76 -16.17
N SER A 462 8.91 -10.89 -16.99
CA SER A 462 9.54 -11.26 -18.26
C SER A 462 10.81 -12.12 -18.10
N PHE A 463 11.41 -12.19 -16.89
CA PHE A 463 12.54 -13.12 -16.66
C PHE A 463 12.13 -14.57 -16.86
N LEU A 464 10.91 -14.95 -16.48
CA LEU A 464 10.43 -16.33 -16.63
C LEU A 464 10.22 -16.69 -18.10
N ARG A 465 9.83 -15.72 -18.93
CA ARG A 465 9.56 -15.91 -20.37
C ARG A 465 10.86 -16.12 -21.17
N TYR A 466 11.93 -15.41 -20.82
CA TYR A 466 13.18 -15.40 -21.59
C TYR A 466 14.34 -16.18 -20.95
N ALA A 467 14.08 -16.99 -19.92
CA ALA A 467 15.09 -17.85 -19.33
C ALA A 467 15.54 -18.94 -20.31
N GLY A 468 16.81 -18.92 -20.72
CA GLY A 468 17.42 -19.97 -21.55
C GLY A 468 17.54 -21.31 -20.81
N GLN A 469 18.04 -22.34 -21.51
CA GLN A 469 18.31 -23.67 -20.94
C GLN A 469 19.72 -23.79 -20.34
N ILE A 470 20.67 -22.99 -20.87
CA ILE A 470 22.08 -23.00 -20.46
C ILE A 470 22.30 -21.95 -19.39
N THR A 471 23.02 -22.31 -18.33
CA THR A 471 23.36 -21.39 -17.24
C THR A 471 24.75 -20.82 -17.39
N ALA A 472 24.94 -19.54 -17.04
CA ALA A 472 26.25 -18.88 -17.02
C ALA A 472 26.94 -19.03 -15.65
N SER A 473 28.28 -19.02 -15.61
CA SER A 473 29.06 -19.01 -14.37
C SER A 473 28.90 -17.68 -13.62
N ARG A 474 28.84 -17.74 -12.29
CA ARG A 474 28.79 -16.56 -11.40
C ARG A 474 30.14 -16.24 -10.74
N LYS A 475 31.23 -17.01 -11.07
CA LYS A 475 32.54 -16.74 -10.50
C LYS A 475 33.13 -15.45 -11.05
N GLU A 476 33.25 -14.46 -10.18
CA GLU A 476 33.87 -13.18 -10.47
C GLU A 476 34.88 -12.84 -9.36
N GLN A 477 35.95 -12.13 -9.70
CA GLN A 477 36.92 -11.64 -8.71
C GLN A 477 36.29 -10.46 -7.93
N THR A 478 36.67 -10.35 -6.65
CA THR A 478 36.29 -9.21 -5.80
C THR A 478 36.92 -7.93 -6.31
N ALA A 479 36.10 -6.89 -6.50
CA ALA A 479 36.54 -5.58 -6.96
C ALA A 479 37.28 -4.78 -5.89
N TYR A 480 37.99 -3.75 -6.29
CA TYR A 480 38.49 -2.71 -5.40
C TYR A 480 37.31 -1.95 -4.78
N HIS A 481 37.36 -1.69 -3.49
CA HIS A 481 36.35 -0.93 -2.79
C HIS A 481 36.95 0.39 -2.31
N LEU A 482 36.27 1.47 -2.67
CA LEU A 482 36.52 2.80 -2.14
C LEU A 482 36.16 2.81 -0.65
N SER A 483 36.95 3.55 0.14
CA SER A 483 36.72 3.71 1.57
C SER A 483 36.91 5.20 1.96
N GLY A 484 36.23 5.61 3.00
CA GLY A 484 36.31 6.95 3.53
C GLY A 484 35.62 7.05 4.88
N THR A 485 35.51 8.25 5.41
CA THR A 485 34.86 8.55 6.68
C THR A 485 33.33 8.61 6.46
N PRO A 486 32.53 7.73 7.08
CA PRO A 486 31.08 7.76 6.91
C PRO A 486 30.46 9.12 7.26
N GLU A 487 29.51 9.56 6.48
CA GLU A 487 28.67 10.72 6.81
C GLU A 487 27.81 10.44 8.04
N PRO A 488 27.71 11.40 8.99
CA PRO A 488 26.83 11.28 10.13
C PRO A 488 25.36 11.30 9.70
N ASP A 489 24.48 10.74 10.54
CA ASP A 489 23.03 10.78 10.39
C ASP A 489 22.48 10.16 9.08
N GLY A 490 23.31 9.38 8.38
CA GLY A 490 22.91 8.78 7.09
C GLY A 490 22.75 9.80 5.97
N PHE A 491 23.39 10.96 6.09
CA PHE A 491 23.40 11.97 5.04
C PHE A 491 24.03 11.42 3.76
N LEU A 492 23.47 11.79 2.63
CA LEU A 492 23.95 11.42 1.30
C LEU A 492 24.37 12.68 0.55
N ASP A 493 25.66 12.77 0.27
CA ASP A 493 26.19 13.80 -0.60
C ASP A 493 25.83 13.49 -2.05
N LEU A 494 25.31 14.48 -2.73
CA LEU A 494 25.01 14.44 -4.16
C LEU A 494 25.86 15.49 -4.87
N THR A 495 26.66 15.06 -5.83
CA THR A 495 27.36 15.91 -6.77
C THR A 495 26.84 15.66 -8.17
N THR A 496 26.28 16.67 -8.79
CA THR A 496 25.77 16.62 -10.18
C THR A 496 26.74 17.34 -11.10
N LEU A 497 27.25 16.62 -12.10
CA LEU A 497 28.04 17.20 -13.19
C LEU A 497 27.13 17.35 -14.40
N MET A 498 27.11 18.55 -14.98
CA MET A 498 26.30 18.90 -16.15
C MET A 498 27.20 19.16 -17.34
N LEU A 499 26.96 18.46 -18.42
CA LEU A 499 27.73 18.56 -19.67
C LEU A 499 26.80 18.70 -20.88
N PRO A 500 27.21 19.44 -21.90
CA PRO A 500 26.51 19.42 -23.19
C PRO A 500 26.57 18.02 -23.81
N VAL A 501 25.40 17.45 -24.15
CA VAL A 501 25.29 16.07 -24.70
C VAL A 501 26.15 15.93 -25.97
N ASP A 502 26.14 16.93 -26.88
CA ASP A 502 26.87 16.86 -28.12
C ASP A 502 28.40 16.87 -27.93
N ALA A 503 28.91 17.60 -26.96
CA ALA A 503 30.33 17.55 -26.61
C ALA A 503 30.75 16.16 -26.10
N VAL A 504 29.93 15.53 -25.25
CA VAL A 504 30.16 14.15 -24.78
C VAL A 504 30.07 13.15 -25.93
N LYS A 505 29.08 13.26 -26.82
CA LYS A 505 28.96 12.41 -28.03
C LYS A 505 30.18 12.55 -28.95
N ALA A 506 30.65 13.77 -29.19
CA ALA A 506 31.84 14.01 -30.02
C ALA A 506 33.07 13.30 -29.40
N LYS A 507 33.29 13.44 -28.11
CA LYS A 507 34.39 12.76 -27.42
C LYS A 507 34.26 11.24 -27.45
N ALA A 508 33.09 10.69 -27.17
CA ALA A 508 32.85 9.26 -27.24
C ALA A 508 33.19 8.71 -28.66
N LYS A 509 32.81 9.46 -29.71
CA LYS A 509 33.10 9.12 -31.10
C LYS A 509 34.62 9.17 -31.40
N GLU A 510 35.37 10.13 -30.83
CA GLU A 510 36.84 10.17 -30.98
C GLU A 510 37.52 8.90 -30.44
N PHE A 511 36.97 8.32 -29.33
CA PHE A 511 37.45 7.05 -28.77
C PHE A 511 36.81 5.80 -29.40
N GLY A 512 35.89 5.95 -30.37
CA GLY A 512 35.21 4.85 -31.05
C GLY A 512 34.26 4.04 -30.18
N VAL A 513 33.65 4.68 -29.19
CA VAL A 513 32.73 4.03 -28.21
C VAL A 513 31.40 4.77 -28.10
N SER A 514 30.40 4.10 -27.54
CA SER A 514 29.12 4.74 -27.15
C SER A 514 29.29 5.70 -25.99
N VAL A 515 28.32 6.59 -25.78
CA VAL A 515 28.31 7.53 -24.65
C VAL A 515 28.37 6.80 -23.30
N THR A 516 27.64 5.70 -23.14
CA THR A 516 27.65 4.90 -21.91
C THR A 516 29.02 4.27 -21.65
N GLU A 517 29.64 3.71 -22.69
CA GLU A 517 30.96 3.12 -22.62
C GLU A 517 32.03 4.17 -22.31
N PHE A 518 31.92 5.36 -22.90
CA PHE A 518 32.83 6.48 -22.66
C PHE A 518 32.77 6.92 -21.19
N ILE A 519 31.55 7.20 -20.65
CA ILE A 519 31.40 7.63 -19.25
C ILE A 519 31.87 6.51 -18.29
N ALA A 520 31.60 5.25 -18.60
CA ALA A 520 32.13 4.13 -17.82
C ALA A 520 33.65 4.07 -17.83
N ALA A 521 34.29 4.28 -19.00
CA ALA A 521 35.75 4.31 -19.12
C ALA A 521 36.36 5.50 -18.32
N VAL A 522 35.76 6.68 -18.38
CA VAL A 522 36.17 7.83 -17.56
C VAL A 522 36.05 7.52 -16.07
N MET A 523 34.95 6.89 -15.64
CA MET A 523 34.76 6.46 -14.24
C MET A 523 35.81 5.43 -13.82
N MET A 524 36.08 4.43 -14.64
CA MET A 524 37.11 3.43 -14.36
C MET A 524 38.51 4.07 -14.29
N LYS A 525 38.82 5.04 -15.15
CA LYS A 525 40.07 5.81 -15.09
C LYS A 525 40.18 6.58 -13.77
N ALA A 526 39.12 7.29 -13.36
CA ALA A 526 39.08 8.04 -12.11
C ALA A 526 39.32 7.13 -10.89
N ILE A 527 38.66 5.95 -10.86
CA ILE A 527 38.87 4.96 -9.78
C ILE A 527 40.29 4.38 -9.80
N SER A 528 40.84 4.12 -11.00
CA SER A 528 42.21 3.60 -11.16
C SER A 528 43.25 4.60 -10.67
N ASP A 529 43.07 5.88 -11.00
CA ASP A 529 43.96 6.97 -10.55
C ASP A 529 43.90 7.11 -9.04
N LEU A 530 42.71 7.11 -8.45
CA LEU A 530 42.53 7.16 -7.01
C LEU A 530 43.11 5.93 -6.31
N GLN A 531 42.97 4.72 -6.88
CA GLN A 531 43.62 3.51 -6.37
C GLN A 531 45.15 3.65 -6.43
N THR A 532 45.69 4.28 -7.49
CA THR A 532 47.11 4.51 -7.68
C THR A 532 47.68 5.46 -6.64
N GLU A 533 46.94 6.48 -6.28
CA GLU A 533 47.33 7.42 -5.22
C GLU A 533 47.28 6.78 -3.81
N LYS A 534 46.23 6.04 -3.51
CA LYS A 534 45.98 5.52 -2.15
C LYS A 534 46.62 4.17 -1.84
N VAL A 535 46.87 3.33 -2.83
CA VAL A 535 47.35 1.96 -2.61
C VAL A 535 48.74 1.75 -3.19
N PRO A 536 49.73 1.40 -2.39
CA PRO A 536 51.07 1.08 -2.88
C PRO A 536 51.08 -0.01 -3.96
N ARG A 537 51.86 0.13 -5.02
CA ARG A 537 51.88 -0.76 -6.19
C ARG A 537 51.90 -2.25 -5.85
N ARG A 538 52.70 -2.67 -4.88
CA ARG A 538 52.79 -4.08 -4.42
C ARG A 538 51.49 -4.61 -3.78
N MET A 539 50.59 -3.74 -3.34
CA MET A 539 49.33 -4.08 -2.67
C MET A 539 48.11 -3.96 -3.60
N ARG A 540 48.25 -3.43 -4.83
CA ARG A 540 47.18 -3.29 -5.81
C ARG A 540 46.86 -4.64 -6.45
N ARG A 541 46.03 -5.45 -5.79
CA ARG A 541 45.66 -6.81 -6.22
C ARG A 541 44.22 -6.94 -6.68
N ARG A 542 43.37 -5.96 -6.43
CA ARG A 542 41.97 -6.01 -6.75
C ARG A 542 41.67 -5.21 -8.00
N PRO A 543 40.93 -5.77 -8.97
CA PRO A 543 40.59 -5.08 -10.22
C PRO A 543 39.64 -3.91 -9.96
N VAL A 544 39.71 -2.91 -10.81
CA VAL A 544 38.74 -1.83 -10.91
C VAL A 544 37.62 -2.31 -11.80
N LYS A 545 36.40 -2.33 -11.28
CA LYS A 545 35.21 -2.82 -11.96
C LYS A 545 34.05 -1.83 -11.80
N VAL A 546 33.34 -1.54 -12.88
CA VAL A 546 32.11 -0.74 -12.85
C VAL A 546 30.96 -1.61 -13.32
N LEU A 547 29.88 -1.65 -12.54
CA LEU A 547 28.65 -2.35 -12.90
C LEU A 547 27.80 -1.47 -13.80
N LEU A 548 27.50 -1.93 -14.99
CA LEU A 548 26.65 -1.26 -15.97
C LEU A 548 25.35 -2.04 -16.13
N PRO A 549 24.23 -1.54 -15.63
CA PRO A 549 22.93 -2.13 -15.89
C PRO A 549 22.58 -2.08 -17.38
N VAL A 550 21.98 -3.17 -17.86
CA VAL A 550 21.52 -3.32 -19.26
C VAL A 550 20.01 -3.51 -19.23
N ASN A 551 19.31 -2.63 -19.95
CA ASN A 551 17.86 -2.77 -20.16
C ASN A 551 17.59 -3.93 -21.13
N LEU A 552 17.03 -5.02 -20.63
CA LEU A 552 16.77 -6.21 -21.43
C LEU A 552 15.66 -6.06 -22.45
N ARG A 553 14.82 -5.01 -22.35
CA ARG A 553 13.76 -4.71 -23.34
C ARG A 553 14.31 -4.38 -24.72
N GLY A 554 15.57 -3.97 -24.81
CA GLY A 554 16.27 -3.78 -26.08
C GLY A 554 16.73 -5.08 -26.75
N LEU A 555 16.87 -6.16 -25.99
CA LEU A 555 17.30 -7.48 -26.48
C LEU A 555 16.13 -8.47 -26.59
N PHE A 556 15.12 -8.31 -25.75
CA PHE A 556 13.95 -9.18 -25.66
C PHE A 556 12.67 -8.34 -25.70
N PRO A 557 11.78 -8.55 -26.67
CA PRO A 557 10.52 -7.81 -26.75
C PRO A 557 9.70 -7.96 -25.46
N SER A 558 9.51 -6.87 -24.72
CA SER A 558 8.73 -6.84 -23.48
C SER A 558 8.22 -5.43 -23.18
N ARG A 559 6.98 -5.34 -22.77
CA ARG A 559 6.32 -4.09 -22.33
C ARG A 559 6.24 -3.98 -20.81
N THR A 560 6.85 -4.92 -20.07
CA THR A 560 6.77 -4.93 -18.61
C THR A 560 7.27 -3.61 -17.98
N LEU A 561 6.54 -3.12 -16.99
CA LEU A 561 6.93 -1.97 -16.16
C LEU A 561 7.67 -2.40 -14.89
N ARG A 562 7.82 -3.72 -14.69
CA ARG A 562 8.55 -4.32 -13.58
C ARG A 562 10.05 -4.38 -13.88
N ASN A 563 10.85 -4.91 -12.95
CA ASN A 563 12.28 -5.08 -13.21
C ASN A 563 12.53 -6.03 -14.38
N PHE A 564 13.22 -5.55 -15.39
CA PHE A 564 13.70 -6.37 -16.49
C PHE A 564 15.05 -5.82 -16.99
N ALA A 565 16.04 -5.87 -16.07
CA ALA A 565 17.40 -5.45 -16.32
C ALA A 565 18.41 -6.53 -15.87
N SER A 566 19.55 -6.59 -16.56
CA SER A 566 20.72 -7.38 -16.18
C SER A 566 21.91 -6.43 -16.06
N TYR A 567 23.13 -6.94 -16.03
CA TYR A 567 24.33 -6.11 -15.93
C TYR A 567 25.52 -6.70 -16.68
N VAL A 568 26.45 -5.81 -17.03
CA VAL A 568 27.80 -6.13 -17.49
C VAL A 568 28.79 -5.45 -16.55
N THR A 569 29.94 -6.11 -16.31
CA THR A 569 30.96 -5.62 -15.37
C THR A 569 32.32 -5.55 -16.07
N PRO A 570 32.60 -4.52 -16.88
CA PRO A 570 33.95 -4.32 -17.42
C PRO A 570 34.96 -4.13 -16.30
N GLU A 571 36.17 -4.68 -16.48
CA GLU A 571 37.22 -4.68 -15.48
C GLU A 571 38.60 -4.37 -16.07
N ILE A 572 39.44 -3.69 -15.28
CA ILE A 572 40.88 -3.54 -15.52
C ILE A 572 41.64 -4.09 -14.32
N ASP A 573 42.73 -4.79 -14.60
CA ASP A 573 43.56 -5.40 -13.55
C ASP A 573 44.86 -4.58 -13.32
N PRO A 574 44.98 -3.87 -12.19
CA PRO A 574 46.12 -3.00 -11.91
C PRO A 574 47.45 -3.76 -11.77
N ARG A 575 47.41 -5.08 -11.71
CA ARG A 575 48.64 -5.91 -11.70
C ARG A 575 49.33 -5.93 -13.05
N LEU A 576 48.57 -5.66 -14.13
CA LEU A 576 49.08 -5.66 -15.49
C LEU A 576 49.72 -4.32 -15.89
N GLY A 577 49.63 -3.31 -15.01
CA GLY A 577 50.16 -1.95 -15.25
C GLY A 577 49.11 -0.88 -15.24
N ASP A 578 49.52 0.34 -15.59
CA ASP A 578 48.63 1.52 -15.68
C ASP A 578 48.00 1.56 -17.08
N TYR A 579 46.73 1.90 -17.13
CA TYR A 579 45.96 1.97 -18.38
C TYR A 579 45.69 3.41 -18.78
N SER A 580 45.90 3.71 -20.04
CA SER A 580 45.40 4.93 -20.66
C SER A 580 43.88 4.90 -20.83
N LEU A 581 43.26 6.05 -20.96
CA LEU A 581 41.80 6.12 -21.17
C LEU A 581 41.41 5.40 -22.48
N ALA A 582 42.23 5.48 -23.52
CA ALA A 582 41.96 4.80 -24.79
C ALA A 582 41.96 3.27 -24.66
N GLU A 583 42.86 2.71 -23.86
CA GLU A 583 42.87 1.27 -23.56
C GLU A 583 41.65 0.86 -22.75
N ILE A 584 41.25 1.67 -21.75
CA ILE A 584 40.05 1.40 -20.97
C ILE A 584 38.79 1.45 -21.86
N CYS A 585 38.67 2.44 -22.76
CA CYS A 585 37.56 2.52 -23.72
C CYS A 585 37.45 1.24 -24.55
N LYS A 586 38.59 0.73 -25.08
CA LYS A 586 38.61 -0.53 -25.83
C LYS A 586 38.16 -1.73 -24.98
N ILE A 587 38.63 -1.83 -23.76
CA ILE A 587 38.25 -2.92 -22.85
C ILE A 587 36.74 -2.86 -22.58
N VAL A 588 36.20 -1.70 -22.26
CA VAL A 588 34.76 -1.52 -22.03
C VAL A 588 33.96 -1.90 -23.28
N TYR A 589 34.36 -1.40 -24.45
CA TYR A 589 33.72 -1.71 -25.75
C TYR A 589 33.63 -3.22 -26.00
N TYR A 590 34.76 -3.93 -25.92
CA TYR A 590 34.79 -5.37 -26.19
C TYR A 590 33.99 -6.16 -25.14
N ARG A 591 34.08 -5.77 -23.87
CA ARG A 591 33.28 -6.42 -22.81
C ARG A 591 31.78 -6.20 -23.01
N MET A 592 31.36 -4.99 -23.34
CA MET A 592 29.96 -4.70 -23.65
C MET A 592 29.50 -5.50 -24.87
N GLY A 593 30.27 -5.54 -25.95
CA GLY A 593 29.95 -6.31 -27.14
C GLY A 593 29.77 -7.79 -26.92
N LEU A 594 30.64 -8.40 -26.07
CA LEU A 594 30.60 -9.83 -25.77
C LEU A 594 29.48 -10.21 -24.78
N GLU A 595 29.26 -9.41 -23.74
CA GLU A 595 28.33 -9.76 -22.66
C GLU A 595 26.92 -9.22 -22.86
N ASN A 596 26.75 -8.15 -23.67
CA ASN A 596 25.44 -7.58 -24.02
C ASN A 596 24.82 -8.28 -25.26
N ASP A 597 25.10 -9.57 -25.42
CA ASP A 597 24.49 -10.44 -26.41
C ASP A 597 23.25 -11.14 -25.83
N ALA A 598 22.21 -11.32 -26.65
CA ALA A 598 20.95 -11.92 -26.22
C ALA A 598 21.13 -13.34 -25.64
N ARG A 599 22.07 -14.15 -26.20
CA ARG A 599 22.34 -15.52 -25.74
C ARG A 599 23.01 -15.51 -24.36
N MET A 600 23.99 -14.62 -24.16
CA MET A 600 24.65 -14.46 -22.85
C MET A 600 23.68 -13.93 -21.79
N MET A 601 22.83 -12.98 -22.16
CA MET A 601 21.82 -12.47 -21.23
C MET A 601 20.75 -13.52 -20.90
N ALA A 602 20.30 -14.33 -21.88
CA ALA A 602 19.41 -15.47 -21.62
C ALA A 602 20.04 -16.50 -20.67
N ALA A 603 21.35 -16.78 -20.80
CA ALA A 603 22.08 -17.68 -19.91
C ALA A 603 22.19 -17.09 -18.46
N LYS A 604 22.44 -15.78 -18.33
CA LYS A 604 22.41 -15.09 -17.01
C LYS A 604 20.99 -15.15 -16.39
N ILE A 605 19.94 -14.93 -17.18
CA ILE A 605 18.55 -15.07 -16.74
C ILE A 605 18.26 -16.51 -16.29
N ALA A 606 18.66 -17.51 -17.08
CA ALA A 606 18.50 -18.92 -16.75
C ALA A 606 19.15 -19.29 -15.42
N THR A 607 20.36 -18.77 -15.14
CA THR A 607 21.07 -18.99 -13.89
C THR A 607 20.29 -18.43 -12.69
N ASN A 608 19.66 -17.28 -12.84
CA ASN A 608 18.84 -16.66 -11.81
C ASN A 608 17.55 -17.46 -11.58
N VAL A 609 16.85 -17.84 -12.64
CA VAL A 609 15.59 -18.60 -12.60
C VAL A 609 15.81 -20.04 -12.10
N ALA A 610 16.92 -20.68 -12.44
CA ALA A 610 17.24 -22.05 -11.98
C ALA A 610 17.24 -22.16 -10.45
N SER A 611 17.74 -21.15 -9.75
CA SER A 611 17.71 -21.11 -8.28
C SER A 611 16.28 -21.12 -7.72
N GLU A 612 15.30 -20.55 -8.42
CA GLU A 612 13.89 -20.54 -8.01
C GLU A 612 13.17 -21.85 -8.25
N ARG A 613 13.61 -22.61 -9.25
CA ARG A 613 13.01 -23.90 -9.60
C ARG A 613 13.40 -25.02 -8.62
N SER A 614 14.40 -24.79 -7.76
CA SER A 614 14.81 -25.76 -6.74
C SER A 614 13.66 -26.06 -5.77
N ALA A 615 13.25 -27.33 -5.66
CA ALA A 615 12.20 -27.79 -4.75
C ALA A 615 12.54 -27.49 -3.28
N VAL A 616 13.81 -27.61 -2.90
CA VAL A 616 14.31 -27.30 -1.55
C VAL A 616 14.10 -25.82 -1.22
N LEU A 617 14.48 -24.93 -2.15
CA LEU A 617 14.28 -23.49 -1.95
C LEU A 617 12.79 -23.11 -1.93
N ARG A 618 11.93 -23.80 -2.68
CA ARG A 618 10.49 -23.56 -2.64
C ARG A 618 9.86 -23.91 -1.30
N ALA A 619 10.21 -25.04 -0.73
CA ALA A 619 9.68 -25.55 0.53
C ALA A 619 10.27 -24.87 1.79
N MET A 620 11.39 -24.18 1.66
CA MET A 620 12.08 -23.55 2.80
C MET A 620 11.27 -22.35 3.32
N PRO A 621 11.03 -22.23 4.65
CA PRO A 621 10.37 -21.08 5.25
C PRO A 621 11.11 -19.76 4.98
N LEU A 622 10.35 -18.66 4.86
CA LEU A 622 10.87 -17.35 4.46
C LEU A 622 11.98 -16.82 5.39
N PHE A 623 11.89 -17.06 6.69
CA PHE A 623 12.92 -16.59 7.65
C PHE A 623 14.28 -17.23 7.40
N ILE A 624 14.33 -18.53 7.04
CA ILE A 624 15.57 -19.25 6.69
C ILE A 624 16.11 -18.74 5.35
N LYS A 625 15.21 -18.56 4.35
CA LYS A 625 15.56 -17.98 3.06
C LYS A 625 16.22 -16.61 3.20
N ASN A 626 15.65 -15.74 4.04
CA ASN A 626 16.18 -14.39 4.24
C ASN A 626 17.63 -14.44 4.78
N ILE A 627 17.93 -15.35 5.71
CA ILE A 627 19.30 -15.51 6.22
C ILE A 627 20.24 -15.99 5.10
N ALA A 628 19.85 -17.03 4.36
CA ALA A 628 20.65 -17.57 3.27
C ALA A 628 20.85 -16.57 2.14
N MET A 629 19.77 -15.89 1.69
CA MET A 629 19.84 -14.88 0.63
C MET A 629 20.68 -13.67 1.05
N LYS A 630 20.58 -13.23 2.30
CA LYS A 630 21.43 -12.17 2.84
C LYS A 630 22.91 -12.58 2.85
N ALA A 631 23.24 -13.78 3.30
CA ALA A 631 24.61 -14.28 3.29
C ALA A 631 25.18 -14.35 1.86
N VAL A 632 24.40 -14.86 0.91
CA VAL A 632 24.78 -14.90 -0.52
C VAL A 632 24.97 -13.49 -1.07
N PHE A 633 24.08 -12.56 -0.76
CA PHE A 633 24.20 -11.17 -1.20
C PHE A 633 25.44 -10.48 -0.62
N ASP A 634 25.69 -10.66 0.68
CA ASP A 634 26.86 -10.06 1.37
C ASP A 634 28.20 -10.64 0.87
N LEU A 635 28.23 -11.92 0.47
CA LEU A 635 29.44 -12.60 0.00
C LEU A 635 29.69 -12.44 -1.50
N VAL A 636 28.63 -12.42 -2.31
CA VAL A 636 28.74 -12.51 -3.78
C VAL A 636 28.22 -11.24 -4.47
N GLY A 637 27.18 -10.60 -3.94
CA GLY A 637 26.49 -9.49 -4.62
C GLY A 637 27.26 -8.19 -4.56
N GLU A 638 27.58 -7.70 -3.38
CA GLU A 638 28.19 -6.37 -3.15
C GLU A 638 29.70 -6.30 -3.43
N CYS A 639 30.36 -7.43 -3.60
CA CYS A 639 31.81 -7.47 -3.81
C CYS A 639 32.23 -7.41 -5.28
N LYS A 640 31.30 -7.37 -6.21
CA LYS A 640 31.56 -7.53 -7.64
C LYS A 640 31.98 -6.27 -8.37
N SER A 641 31.68 -5.10 -7.84
CA SER A 641 31.97 -3.81 -8.50
C SER A 641 32.41 -2.76 -7.50
N CYS A 642 33.15 -1.75 -7.96
CA CYS A 642 33.50 -0.58 -7.18
C CYS A 642 32.29 0.32 -6.95
N LEU A 643 31.45 0.45 -7.97
CA LEU A 643 30.17 1.18 -7.97
C LEU A 643 29.27 0.70 -9.11
N CYS A 644 28.01 1.10 -9.05
CA CYS A 644 27.07 0.99 -10.17
C CYS A 644 26.98 2.33 -10.91
N LEU A 645 27.09 2.29 -12.25
CA LEU A 645 26.84 3.42 -13.14
C LEU A 645 25.67 3.07 -14.05
N SER A 646 24.53 3.71 -13.79
CA SER A 646 23.28 3.46 -14.52
C SER A 646 22.95 4.67 -15.41
N ASN A 647 22.83 4.43 -16.71
CA ASN A 647 22.50 5.46 -17.68
C ASN A 647 21.14 5.20 -18.32
N LEU A 648 20.17 6.09 -18.08
CA LEU A 648 18.83 6.04 -18.70
C LEU A 648 18.81 6.62 -20.13
N GLY A 649 19.92 7.24 -20.56
CA GLY A 649 20.01 7.84 -21.89
C GLY A 649 19.26 9.16 -22.03
N LEU A 650 18.87 9.46 -23.27
CA LEU A 650 18.13 10.68 -23.61
C LEU A 650 16.64 10.50 -23.27
N VAL A 651 16.15 11.33 -22.38
CA VAL A 651 14.71 11.41 -22.10
C VAL A 651 14.04 12.17 -23.24
N GLN A 652 12.99 11.57 -23.78
CA GLN A 652 12.09 12.22 -24.73
C GLN A 652 10.74 12.45 -24.06
N LEU A 653 10.18 13.65 -24.17
CA LEU A 653 8.84 13.99 -23.69
C LEU A 653 7.96 14.38 -24.87
N PRO A 654 6.63 14.22 -24.79
CA PRO A 654 5.71 14.79 -25.75
C PRO A 654 5.94 16.30 -25.93
N ASP A 655 5.80 16.81 -27.16
CA ASP A 655 6.09 18.22 -27.44
C ASP A 655 5.22 19.19 -26.65
N ALA A 656 3.97 18.80 -26.33
CA ALA A 656 3.07 19.56 -25.47
C ALA A 656 3.52 19.63 -23.99
N MET A 657 4.39 18.71 -23.56
CA MET A 657 4.88 18.61 -22.17
C MET A 657 6.26 19.24 -22.00
N ALA A 658 7.11 19.14 -23.04
CA ALA A 658 8.51 19.52 -22.99
C ALA A 658 8.76 20.98 -22.47
N PRO A 659 7.99 22.01 -22.88
CA PRO A 659 8.21 23.38 -22.43
C PRO A 659 8.04 23.60 -20.92
N TYR A 660 7.34 22.71 -20.23
CA TYR A 660 7.08 22.80 -18.78
C TYR A 660 8.11 22.11 -17.91
N VAL A 661 9.07 21.36 -18.51
CA VAL A 661 10.09 20.60 -17.79
C VAL A 661 11.47 21.22 -18.03
N ALA A 662 12.02 21.85 -17.01
CA ALA A 662 13.31 22.49 -17.07
C ALA A 662 14.50 21.52 -16.89
N ARG A 663 14.32 20.45 -16.10
CA ARG A 663 15.39 19.49 -15.77
C ARG A 663 14.82 18.12 -15.42
N MET A 664 15.61 17.07 -15.70
CA MET A 664 15.35 15.70 -15.26
C MET A 664 16.58 15.17 -14.53
N ASP A 665 16.36 14.47 -13.39
CA ASP A 665 17.44 13.83 -12.65
C ASP A 665 17.13 12.36 -12.38
N PHE A 666 18.20 11.56 -12.34
CA PHE A 666 18.16 10.16 -11.99
C PHE A 666 19.24 9.85 -10.94
N ILE A 667 18.84 9.42 -9.77
CA ILE A 667 19.74 9.17 -8.63
C ILE A 667 19.49 7.74 -8.14
N ILE A 668 20.56 6.94 -8.09
CA ILE A 668 20.54 5.58 -7.54
C ILE A 668 21.19 5.58 -6.16
N GLY A 669 20.59 4.87 -5.20
CA GLY A 669 21.11 4.81 -3.83
C GLY A 669 22.48 4.15 -3.73
N VAL A 670 23.24 4.47 -2.71
CA VAL A 670 24.53 3.82 -2.40
C VAL A 670 24.33 2.34 -2.02
N GLN A 671 25.37 1.53 -2.15
CA GLN A 671 25.35 0.14 -1.69
C GLN A 671 26.02 0.05 -0.30
N ALA A 672 25.72 -1.00 0.45
CA ALA A 672 26.22 -1.11 1.82
C ALA A 672 27.76 -1.24 1.92
N LYS A 673 28.43 -1.78 0.88
CA LYS A 673 29.89 -1.91 0.80
C LYS A 673 30.53 -1.04 -0.27
N ALA A 674 29.74 -0.38 -1.12
CA ALA A 674 30.22 0.57 -2.11
C ALA A 674 29.64 1.94 -1.80
N PRO A 675 30.46 2.89 -1.26
CA PRO A 675 29.99 4.16 -0.77
C PRO A 675 29.56 5.13 -1.88
N HIS A 676 29.81 4.81 -3.14
CA HIS A 676 29.47 5.63 -4.29
C HIS A 676 28.56 4.89 -5.26
N ASN A 677 27.67 5.63 -5.92
CA ASN A 677 26.98 5.21 -7.14
C ASN A 677 26.76 6.40 -8.08
N CYS A 678 26.43 6.13 -9.32
CA CYS A 678 26.30 7.13 -10.36
C CYS A 678 25.06 6.88 -11.23
N GLY A 679 24.12 7.82 -11.23
CA GLY A 679 22.98 7.85 -12.15
C GLY A 679 23.21 8.88 -13.25
N VAL A 680 22.91 8.52 -14.50
CA VAL A 680 23.07 9.40 -15.66
C VAL A 680 21.76 9.52 -16.42
N VAL A 681 21.40 10.73 -16.78
CA VAL A 681 20.24 11.03 -17.64
C VAL A 681 20.53 12.24 -18.50
N SER A 682 19.99 12.30 -19.69
CA SER A 682 20.11 13.46 -20.57
C SER A 682 18.74 14.05 -20.88
N TRP A 683 18.62 15.36 -20.78
CA TRP A 683 17.42 16.12 -21.09
C TRP A 683 17.79 17.46 -21.71
N ASP A 684 17.08 17.86 -22.76
CA ASP A 684 17.20 19.17 -23.43
C ASP A 684 18.66 19.61 -23.67
N GLY A 685 19.42 18.77 -24.35
CA GLY A 685 20.81 19.01 -24.70
C GLY A 685 21.83 18.92 -23.56
N THR A 686 21.39 18.73 -22.32
CA THR A 686 22.26 18.62 -21.14
C THR A 686 22.26 17.18 -20.60
N MET A 687 23.45 16.67 -20.32
CA MET A 687 23.67 15.43 -19.59
C MET A 687 23.89 15.71 -18.11
N TYR A 688 23.09 15.08 -17.26
CA TYR A 688 23.20 15.15 -15.81
C TYR A 688 23.82 13.86 -15.30
N ILE A 689 25.01 13.94 -14.72
CA ILE A 689 25.73 12.84 -14.10
C ILE A 689 25.63 13.04 -12.59
N ASN A 690 24.77 12.28 -11.95
CA ASN A 690 24.46 12.37 -10.53
C ASN A 690 25.30 11.35 -9.75
N MET A 691 26.35 11.79 -9.12
CA MET A 691 27.22 11.00 -8.24
C MET A 691 26.73 11.15 -6.81
N ILE A 692 26.41 10.04 -6.17
CA ILE A 692 25.98 9.99 -4.76
C ILE A 692 26.99 9.24 -3.92
N ARG A 693 27.27 9.73 -2.71
CA ARG A 693 28.14 9.05 -1.73
C ARG A 693 27.60 9.17 -0.31
N ASN A 694 28.04 8.27 0.58
CA ASN A 694 27.78 8.28 2.02
C ASN A 694 29.06 8.43 2.86
N ILE A 695 30.11 8.94 2.27
CA ILE A 695 31.40 9.28 2.91
C ILE A 695 31.73 10.75 2.65
N ARG A 696 32.51 11.36 3.54
CA ARG A 696 32.81 12.82 3.50
C ARG A 696 33.71 13.22 2.33
N GLU A 697 34.66 12.34 1.96
CA GLU A 697 35.72 12.66 0.99
C GLU A 697 35.19 12.64 -0.46
N PRO A 698 35.18 13.77 -1.19
CA PRO A 698 34.73 13.89 -2.59
C PRO A 698 35.83 13.52 -3.60
N GLU A 699 36.69 12.57 -3.26
CA GLU A 699 37.89 12.28 -4.05
C GLU A 699 37.57 11.66 -5.39
N LEU A 700 36.58 10.76 -5.43
CA LEU A 700 36.17 10.14 -6.69
C LEU A 700 35.58 11.16 -7.65
N GLU A 701 34.71 12.05 -7.15
CA GLU A 701 34.12 13.15 -7.92
C GLU A 701 35.18 14.09 -8.46
N SER A 702 36.17 14.39 -7.64
CA SER A 702 37.30 15.24 -8.01
C SER A 702 38.17 14.61 -9.12
N HIS A 703 38.46 13.31 -9.03
CA HIS A 703 39.20 12.59 -10.07
C HIS A 703 38.38 12.48 -11.35
N PHE A 704 37.10 12.18 -11.25
CA PHE A 704 36.19 12.09 -12.38
C PHE A 704 36.12 13.44 -13.12
N TYR A 705 35.93 14.54 -12.36
CA TYR A 705 35.95 15.91 -12.92
C TYR A 705 37.29 16.21 -13.62
N ARG A 706 38.43 15.86 -12.99
CA ARG A 706 39.77 16.09 -13.53
C ARG A 706 39.97 15.39 -14.87
N VAL A 707 39.52 14.15 -15.01
CA VAL A 707 39.58 13.42 -16.30
C VAL A 707 38.74 14.13 -17.36
N LEU A 708 37.51 14.51 -17.06
CA LEU A 708 36.66 15.25 -18.01
C LEU A 708 37.25 16.61 -18.42
N HIS A 709 37.79 17.33 -17.45
CA HIS A 709 38.43 18.63 -17.70
C HIS A 709 39.70 18.51 -18.59
N THR A 710 40.52 17.48 -18.37
CA THR A 710 41.70 17.18 -19.16
C THR A 710 41.33 16.87 -20.61
N LEU A 711 40.14 16.32 -20.87
CA LEU A 711 39.60 16.07 -22.18
C LEU A 711 38.98 17.33 -22.86
N GLY A 712 39.03 18.47 -22.17
CA GLY A 712 38.49 19.75 -22.69
C GLY A 712 36.95 19.79 -22.67
N LEU A 713 36.29 18.95 -21.90
CA LEU A 713 34.83 18.98 -21.80
C LEU A 713 34.38 20.11 -20.85
N PRO A 714 33.38 20.93 -21.24
CA PRO A 714 32.85 21.97 -20.38
C PRO A 714 31.92 21.31 -19.30
N VAL A 715 32.30 21.38 -18.04
CA VAL A 715 31.57 20.77 -16.92
C VAL A 715 31.11 21.86 -15.96
N LYS A 716 29.80 21.91 -15.68
CA LYS A 716 29.24 22.65 -14.54
C LYS A 716 28.98 21.65 -13.41
N VAL A 717 29.25 22.07 -12.16
CA VAL A 717 29.12 21.22 -11.00
C VAL A 717 28.17 21.85 -9.98
N GLU A 718 27.25 21.09 -9.47
CA GLU A 718 26.38 21.40 -8.33
C GLU A 718 26.58 20.35 -7.22
N SER A 719 26.55 20.75 -5.96
CA SER A 719 26.66 19.81 -4.85
C SER A 719 25.83 20.30 -3.67
N ASN A 720 25.29 19.34 -2.90
CA ASN A 720 24.66 19.55 -1.60
C ASN A 720 25.64 19.32 -0.43
N GLN A 721 26.94 19.22 -0.71
CA GLN A 721 27.97 18.99 0.30
C GLN A 721 27.90 20.03 1.41
N ARG A 722 27.95 19.54 2.65
CA ARG A 722 28.01 20.40 3.84
C ARG A 722 29.45 20.85 4.05
N TRP A 723 29.65 22.14 4.21
CA TRP A 723 30.93 22.71 4.68
C TRP A 723 30.95 22.57 6.21
N THR A 724 31.74 21.66 6.73
CA THR A 724 31.99 21.49 8.20
C THR A 724 33.20 22.28 8.60
#